data_78d8d2e7fe398bf56b73f18fea1f0413
#
_entry.id   78d8d2e7fe398bf56b73f18fea1f0413
#
_cell.length_a   1.000
_cell.length_b   1.000
_cell.length_c   1.000
_cell.angle_alpha   90.00
_cell.angle_beta   90.00
_cell.angle_gamma   90.00
#
_symmetry.space_group_name_H-M   'P 1'
#
loop_
_entity.id
_entity.type
_entity.pdbx_description
1 polymer ?
#
loop_
_entity_poly.entity_id
_entity_poly.type
_entity_poly.pdbx_seq_one_letter_code
_entity_poly.pdbx_strand_id
1 'polypeptide(L)'
;MKKWMSVLLALCLIALLGAGALAAPGDAVLVYEGMEGFDEQVQSMAYADGTLYILGYNSLYTYADGALTQWQLDTSTVEATEEDDVYFNLNPSAIVTDGGEIRLLGMERGYDMEAEESLVGGGGLYSISLEEADGIKTARVELATELDFEAMIEDSGDEYAWMNISMPFVQDGMLVGTTYGVNNIFWFDLEDGSYHSFGNEYLGLLAPYKEGRVLALQADYNAAEPRVELCALELESEGVEVLCEMPMDGYSAPSMLYYDAQADLLYYVSNGELWRMPLTDPAAAESVADMPLSYSGQTQPVLTEDGYFIAADYETVVRRNTDPSQRAQTRIVVQDAYADAVDRAYYAFTGANPDVEVVNKTSDEDLIQAMMSQSASMDIYVLNMSGAEFATLLDRGYAVELGGSEKITGLVGQMYPAIAEAASRDGMVYALPLEMYNYSMMGYDMEAFRRLGLSEEDVPTTWDELLDLLIALPDYMANDEDVSMFEPNVTQEDARSTLFSMILDNYLLYIDQPDQEFTLDTPLLRGLLEKLETVDFEALGLISQDEAGTSFFWSAEPGDFMFATTVNLDVRRYAFDNFTPMLLGFEEGVPGMMSVQVNAALVNPFSQNVETAIAFLETVADNLDEIFRIQTMPSENTPVRSPYYEENMESYEEQ
;
A
#
# COMPACT_ATOMS: atom_id res chain seq x y z
N MET A 1 -30.02 60.00 5.76
CA MET A 1 -30.39 58.65 6.24
C MET A 1 -30.44 57.58 5.11
N LYS A 2 -31.19 57.76 4.00
CA LYS A 2 -31.27 56.73 2.92
C LYS A 2 -29.91 56.37 2.29
N LYS A 3 -28.98 57.28 2.09
CA LYS A 3 -27.65 56.98 1.53
C LYS A 3 -26.75 56.22 2.48
N TRP A 4 -26.84 56.43 3.77
CA TRP A 4 -26.07 55.70 4.80
C TRP A 4 -26.62 54.30 5.02
N MET A 5 -27.95 54.12 4.91
CA MET A 5 -28.56 52.81 5.00
C MET A 5 -28.23 51.91 3.80
N SER A 6 -28.08 52.50 2.59
CA SER A 6 -27.62 51.75 1.40
C SER A 6 -26.13 51.37 1.49
N VAL A 7 -25.28 52.21 2.10
CA VAL A 7 -23.88 51.85 2.31
C VAL A 7 -23.74 50.82 3.41
N LEU A 8 -24.55 50.86 4.49
CA LEU A 8 -24.57 49.83 5.50
C LEU A 8 -25.10 48.48 4.97
N LEU A 9 -26.14 48.53 4.12
CA LEU A 9 -26.66 47.30 3.48
C LEU A 9 -25.67 46.73 2.45
N ALA A 10 -24.93 47.57 1.73
CA ALA A 10 -23.88 47.12 0.81
C ALA A 10 -22.67 46.56 1.58
N LEU A 11 -22.30 47.17 2.73
CA LEU A 11 -21.26 46.63 3.61
C LEU A 11 -21.66 45.33 4.32
N CYS A 12 -22.96 45.19 4.69
CA CYS A 12 -23.49 43.92 5.21
C CYS A 12 -23.58 42.85 4.12
N LEU A 13 -23.92 43.22 2.87
CA LEU A 13 -23.92 42.30 1.72
C LEU A 13 -22.48 41.92 1.31
N ILE A 14 -21.53 42.84 1.38
CA ILE A 14 -20.10 42.56 1.15
C ILE A 14 -19.54 41.72 2.29
N ALA A 15 -19.96 41.95 3.55
CA ALA A 15 -19.60 41.10 4.68
C ALA A 15 -20.28 39.72 4.63
N LEU A 16 -21.48 39.60 4.01
CA LEU A 16 -22.17 38.33 3.72
C LEU A 16 -21.64 37.64 2.46
N LEU A 17 -21.07 38.40 1.50
CA LEU A 17 -20.39 37.85 0.32
C LEU A 17 -18.89 37.65 0.54
N GLY A 18 -18.32 38.22 1.60
CA GLY A 18 -16.94 38.03 2.04
C GLY A 18 -16.81 37.04 3.21
N ALA A 19 -17.91 36.58 3.77
CA ALA A 19 -18.00 35.23 4.30
C ALA A 19 -18.22 34.32 3.06
N GLY A 20 -17.21 34.23 2.21
CA GLY A 20 -16.98 33.00 1.47
C GLY A 20 -17.21 31.91 2.50
N ALA A 21 -18.08 30.97 2.22
CA ALA A 21 -18.13 29.75 2.98
C ALA A 21 -16.67 29.32 3.13
N LEU A 22 -16.05 29.68 4.26
CA LEU A 22 -14.95 28.91 4.80
C LEU A 22 -15.61 27.54 4.85
N ALA A 23 -15.18 26.64 3.98
CA ALA A 23 -15.50 25.24 4.09
C ALA A 23 -15.52 24.98 5.58
N ALA A 24 -16.62 24.41 6.07
CA ALA A 24 -16.65 24.03 7.47
C ALA A 24 -15.30 23.36 7.70
N PRO A 25 -14.53 23.70 8.76
CA PRO A 25 -13.21 23.12 8.96
C PRO A 25 -13.38 21.65 9.30
N GLY A 26 -13.85 20.87 8.34
CA GLY A 26 -14.55 19.66 8.60
C GLY A 26 -14.11 18.46 7.81
N ASP A 27 -13.83 18.61 6.56
CA ASP A 27 -13.50 17.49 5.69
C ASP A 27 -12.08 17.67 5.17
N ALA A 28 -11.11 17.65 6.06
CA ALA A 28 -9.72 17.88 5.72
C ALA A 28 -8.89 16.62 5.99
N VAL A 29 -8.00 16.33 5.07
CA VAL A 29 -6.80 15.54 5.35
C VAL A 29 -5.97 16.35 6.33
N LEU A 30 -5.61 15.78 7.48
CA LEU A 30 -4.84 16.49 8.51
C LEU A 30 -3.35 16.44 8.23
N VAL A 31 -2.83 15.25 7.88
CA VAL A 31 -1.44 15.02 7.50
C VAL A 31 -1.38 13.94 6.44
N TYR A 32 -0.38 13.99 5.56
CA TYR A 32 -0.09 12.95 4.57
C TYR A 32 1.40 12.97 4.23
N GLU A 33 1.91 11.87 3.72
CA GLU A 33 3.29 11.77 3.28
C GLU A 33 3.62 12.84 2.24
N GLY A 34 4.72 13.58 2.47
CA GLY A 34 5.12 14.73 1.67
C GLY A 34 4.48 16.06 2.10
N MET A 35 3.61 16.09 3.11
CA MET A 35 3.19 17.33 3.75
C MET A 35 4.36 17.96 4.51
N GLU A 36 4.51 19.29 4.42
CA GLU A 36 5.59 20.01 5.14
C GLU A 36 5.55 19.69 6.65
N GLY A 37 6.61 19.09 7.15
CA GLY A 37 6.78 18.71 8.55
C GLY A 37 6.25 17.33 8.92
N PHE A 38 5.79 16.52 7.96
CA PHE A 38 5.49 15.10 8.16
C PHE A 38 6.23 14.28 7.10
N ASP A 39 7.17 13.45 7.54
CA ASP A 39 8.10 12.69 6.70
C ASP A 39 8.26 11.22 7.14
N GLU A 40 7.37 10.74 8.00
CA GLU A 40 7.36 9.39 8.53
C GLU A 40 6.01 8.71 8.27
N GLN A 41 5.97 7.38 8.34
CA GLN A 41 4.70 6.64 8.30
C GLN A 41 3.97 6.75 9.65
N VAL A 42 2.63 6.77 9.61
CA VAL A 42 1.77 6.73 10.79
C VAL A 42 1.77 5.31 11.36
N GLN A 43 2.32 5.11 12.53
CA GLN A 43 2.26 3.82 13.23
C GLN A 43 1.04 3.71 14.13
N SER A 44 0.71 4.79 14.81
CA SER A 44 -0.41 4.82 15.74
C SER A 44 -0.86 6.26 15.97
N MET A 45 -2.12 6.45 16.36
CA MET A 45 -2.62 7.76 16.76
C MET A 45 -3.50 7.67 18.00
N ALA A 46 -3.56 8.77 18.73
CA ALA A 46 -4.44 8.95 19.89
C ALA A 46 -4.90 10.41 19.99
N TYR A 47 -5.99 10.64 20.68
CA TYR A 47 -6.57 11.98 20.85
C TYR A 47 -6.86 12.28 22.31
N ALA A 48 -6.38 13.42 22.78
CA ALA A 48 -6.67 13.90 24.12
C ALA A 48 -6.68 15.43 24.17
N ASP A 49 -7.58 16.01 24.93
CA ASP A 49 -7.67 17.45 25.22
C ASP A 49 -7.57 18.35 23.96
N GLY A 50 -8.23 17.97 22.87
CA GLY A 50 -8.24 18.75 21.63
C GLY A 50 -6.98 18.60 20.77
N THR A 51 -6.04 17.75 21.16
CA THR A 51 -4.79 17.48 20.46
C THR A 51 -4.79 16.06 19.88
N LEU A 52 -4.47 15.92 18.60
CA LEU A 52 -4.18 14.65 17.97
C LEU A 52 -2.68 14.37 18.11
N TYR A 53 -2.36 13.20 18.61
CA TYR A 53 -1.01 12.66 18.71
C TYR A 53 -0.85 11.58 17.65
N ILE A 54 0.28 11.62 16.93
CA ILE A 54 0.62 10.68 15.86
C ILE A 54 2.01 10.13 16.15
N LEU A 55 2.12 8.83 16.25
CA LEU A 55 3.40 8.15 16.40
C LEU A 55 3.94 7.79 15.02
N GLY A 56 5.15 8.26 14.70
CA GLY A 56 5.99 7.79 13.60
C GLY A 56 7.05 6.78 14.09
N TYR A 57 8.02 6.44 13.26
CA TYR A 57 9.08 5.51 13.63
C TYR A 57 10.04 6.09 14.68
N ASN A 58 10.43 7.36 14.53
CA ASN A 58 11.42 8.01 15.38
C ASN A 58 10.88 9.25 16.09
N SER A 59 9.66 9.67 15.75
CA SER A 59 9.10 10.92 16.20
C SER A 59 7.67 10.76 16.71
N LEU A 60 7.32 11.62 17.64
CA LEU A 60 5.93 11.87 18.00
C LEU A 60 5.51 13.20 17.39
N TYR A 61 4.36 13.23 16.75
CA TYR A 61 3.78 14.46 16.22
C TYR A 61 2.55 14.85 17.03
N THR A 62 2.33 16.15 17.17
CA THR A 62 1.10 16.70 17.71
C THR A 62 0.45 17.64 16.70
N TYR A 63 -0.86 17.47 16.49
CA TYR A 63 -1.66 18.34 15.64
C TYR A 63 -2.73 19.01 16.49
N ALA A 64 -2.63 20.34 16.62
CA ALA A 64 -3.57 21.15 17.36
C ALA A 64 -3.71 22.53 16.70
N ASP A 65 -4.89 23.13 16.72
CA ASP A 65 -5.18 24.47 16.16
C ASP A 65 -4.70 24.66 14.70
N GLY A 66 -4.71 23.56 13.91
CA GLY A 66 -4.27 23.57 12.52
C GLY A 66 -2.74 23.58 12.33
N ALA A 67 -1.96 23.31 13.37
CA ALA A 67 -0.50 23.27 13.32
C ALA A 67 0.04 21.88 13.69
N LEU A 68 0.89 21.34 12.84
CA LEU A 68 1.67 20.14 13.11
C LEU A 68 2.98 20.49 13.81
N THR A 69 3.33 19.73 14.84
CA THR A 69 4.58 19.88 15.59
C THR A 69 5.24 18.51 15.73
N GLN A 70 6.48 18.39 15.27
CA GLN A 70 7.31 17.20 15.45
C GLN A 70 8.09 17.29 16.76
N TRP A 71 8.15 16.18 17.48
CA TRP A 71 8.88 15.97 18.71
C TRP A 71 9.81 14.79 18.55
N GLN A 72 11.09 14.97 18.78
CA GLN A 72 12.04 13.87 18.80
C GLN A 72 11.73 12.96 19.99
N LEU A 73 11.53 11.67 19.74
CA LEU A 73 11.27 10.71 20.80
C LEU A 73 12.58 10.43 21.55
N ASP A 74 12.60 10.72 22.84
CA ASP A 74 13.75 10.47 23.72
C ASP A 74 13.52 9.18 24.50
N THR A 75 14.11 8.09 24.02
CA THR A 75 14.09 6.78 24.64
C THR A 75 15.29 6.52 25.55
N SER A 76 16.14 7.54 25.80
CA SER A 76 17.38 7.42 26.58
C SER A 76 17.18 7.24 28.10
N THR A 77 15.94 7.37 28.57
CA THR A 77 15.58 7.08 29.97
C THR A 77 15.54 5.59 30.28
N VAL A 78 15.56 4.74 29.27
CA VAL A 78 15.79 3.31 29.40
C VAL A 78 17.28 3.12 29.65
N GLU A 79 17.67 2.78 30.88
CA GLU A 79 19.07 2.60 31.24
C GLU A 79 19.71 1.52 30.35
N ALA A 80 20.49 1.96 29.35
CA ALA A 80 21.41 1.09 28.66
C ALA A 80 22.46 0.63 29.67
N THR A 81 22.45 -0.63 30.07
CA THR A 81 23.49 -1.20 30.94
C THR A 81 24.73 -1.38 30.09
N GLU A 82 25.74 -0.53 30.26
CA GLU A 82 27.07 -0.65 29.64
C GLU A 82 27.91 -1.83 30.20
N GLU A 83 27.37 -2.63 31.09
CA GLU A 83 28.08 -3.81 31.62
C GLU A 83 27.72 -5.03 30.75
N ASP A 84 28.68 -5.57 30.05
CA ASP A 84 28.65 -6.82 29.29
C ASP A 84 28.22 -6.79 27.81
N ASP A 85 28.57 -5.76 27.05
CA ASP A 85 28.29 -5.68 25.57
C ASP A 85 26.81 -5.92 25.17
N VAL A 86 25.86 -5.64 26.05
CA VAL A 86 24.43 -5.74 25.82
C VAL A 86 23.82 -4.34 25.70
N TYR A 87 23.08 -4.10 24.62
CA TYR A 87 22.37 -2.85 24.38
C TYR A 87 20.86 -3.09 24.45
N PHE A 88 20.14 -2.23 25.16
CA PHE A 88 18.68 -2.21 25.13
C PHE A 88 18.20 -0.86 24.60
N ASN A 89 17.24 -0.92 23.66
CA ASN A 89 16.53 0.24 23.14
C ASN A 89 15.04 0.05 23.35
N LEU A 90 14.33 1.10 23.73
CA LEU A 90 12.87 1.08 23.70
C LEU A 90 12.40 1.20 22.26
N ASN A 91 11.63 0.22 21.82
CA ASN A 91 10.97 0.23 20.53
C ASN A 91 9.48 0.57 20.76
N PRO A 92 9.01 1.73 20.30
CA PRO A 92 7.60 2.09 20.39
C PRO A 92 6.76 1.22 19.45
N SER A 93 5.60 0.76 19.90
CA SER A 93 4.65 0.02 19.06
C SER A 93 3.36 0.80 18.81
N ALA A 94 2.86 1.52 19.81
CA ALA A 94 1.63 2.30 19.67
C ALA A 94 1.51 3.41 20.72
N ILE A 95 0.57 4.32 20.52
CA ILE A 95 0.09 5.25 21.55
C ILE A 95 -1.39 4.99 21.83
N VAL A 96 -1.76 5.10 23.07
CA VAL A 96 -3.14 4.90 23.55
C VAL A 96 -3.56 6.01 24.49
N THR A 97 -4.87 6.22 24.62
CA THR A 97 -5.44 7.13 25.61
C THR A 97 -5.86 6.34 26.84
N ASP A 98 -5.32 6.68 27.99
CA ASP A 98 -5.67 6.12 29.30
C ASP A 98 -6.11 7.22 30.27
N GLY A 99 -7.38 7.21 30.66
CA GLY A 99 -7.93 8.22 31.58
C GLY A 99 -7.81 9.67 31.11
N GLY A 100 -7.68 9.90 29.79
CA GLY A 100 -7.44 11.23 29.18
C GLY A 100 -5.97 11.59 29.02
N GLU A 101 -5.04 10.77 29.49
CA GLU A 101 -3.60 10.92 29.27
C GLU A 101 -3.13 10.04 28.10
N ILE A 102 -2.16 10.53 27.34
CA ILE A 102 -1.52 9.75 26.28
C ILE A 102 -0.41 8.90 26.87
N ARG A 103 -0.42 7.62 26.55
CA ARG A 103 0.60 6.65 26.93
C ARG A 103 1.24 6.06 25.68
N LEU A 104 2.54 5.80 25.75
CA LEU A 104 3.28 5.06 24.74
C LEU A 104 3.33 3.58 25.16
N LEU A 105 2.90 2.70 24.28
CA LEU A 105 3.13 1.27 24.40
C LEU A 105 4.48 0.96 23.73
N GLY A 106 5.38 0.30 24.44
CA GLY A 106 6.69 -0.02 23.91
C GLY A 106 7.35 -1.17 24.66
N MET A 107 8.34 -1.75 24.01
CA MET A 107 9.12 -2.87 24.52
C MET A 107 10.61 -2.60 24.39
N GLU A 108 11.37 -2.96 25.41
CA GLU A 108 12.82 -2.90 25.38
C GLU A 108 13.36 -4.11 24.62
N ARG A 109 14.15 -3.85 23.60
CA ARG A 109 14.87 -4.86 22.85
C ARG A 109 16.35 -4.63 22.96
N GLY A 110 17.07 -5.69 23.25
CA GLY A 110 18.51 -5.68 23.33
C GLY A 110 19.14 -6.64 22.34
N TYR A 111 20.45 -6.50 22.21
CA TYR A 111 21.29 -7.45 21.49
C TYR A 111 22.53 -7.72 22.32
N ASP A 112 22.84 -9.00 22.53
CA ASP A 112 24.08 -9.44 23.16
C ASP A 112 25.15 -9.66 22.08
N MET A 113 26.12 -8.76 22.02
CA MET A 113 27.20 -8.78 21.03
C MET A 113 28.14 -9.97 21.19
N GLU A 114 28.29 -10.53 22.43
CA GLU A 114 29.17 -11.67 22.67
C GLU A 114 28.48 -13.00 22.33
N ALA A 115 27.18 -13.11 22.62
CA ALA A 115 26.39 -14.30 22.32
C ALA A 115 25.81 -14.30 20.91
N GLU A 116 25.82 -13.16 20.20
CA GLU A 116 25.11 -12.93 18.91
C GLU A 116 23.61 -13.25 18.99
N GLU A 117 22.97 -12.92 20.12
CA GLU A 117 21.56 -13.21 20.38
C GLU A 117 20.75 -11.92 20.59
N SER A 118 19.54 -11.88 20.02
CA SER A 118 18.55 -10.85 20.35
C SER A 118 17.95 -11.12 21.72
N LEU A 119 17.91 -10.08 22.56
CA LEU A 119 17.35 -10.13 23.90
C LEU A 119 16.03 -9.37 23.94
N VAL A 120 15.07 -9.93 24.64
CA VAL A 120 13.83 -9.26 25.00
C VAL A 120 13.99 -8.71 26.41
N GLY A 121 13.86 -7.40 26.56
CA GLY A 121 13.82 -6.72 27.86
C GLY A 121 12.39 -6.62 28.39
N GLY A 122 12.22 -5.83 29.44
CA GLY A 122 10.90 -5.43 29.92
C GLY A 122 10.22 -4.47 28.94
N GLY A 123 8.98 -4.14 29.23
CA GLY A 123 8.25 -3.13 28.48
C GLY A 123 6.91 -2.84 29.13
N GLY A 124 6.16 -1.91 28.56
CA GLY A 124 4.89 -1.53 29.13
C GLY A 124 4.29 -0.28 28.57
N LEU A 125 3.48 0.37 29.37
CA LEU A 125 2.96 1.71 29.10
C LEU A 125 3.85 2.76 29.74
N TYR A 126 4.29 3.70 28.91
CA TYR A 126 5.14 4.82 29.28
C TYR A 126 4.34 6.11 29.31
N SER A 127 4.54 6.94 30.32
CA SER A 127 4.07 8.33 30.30
C SER A 127 4.90 9.15 29.33
N ILE A 128 4.26 10.12 28.66
CA ILE A 128 4.92 11.01 27.71
C ILE A 128 4.91 12.42 28.30
N SER A 129 6.07 13.08 28.33
CA SER A 129 6.21 14.50 28.64
C SER A 129 6.85 15.26 27.49
N LEU A 130 6.19 16.34 27.05
CA LEU A 130 6.66 17.18 25.94
C LEU A 130 7.46 18.36 26.51
N GLU A 131 8.71 18.49 26.11
CA GLU A 131 9.62 19.53 26.57
C GLU A 131 10.23 20.28 25.39
N GLU A 132 10.33 21.61 25.50
CA GLU A 132 11.06 22.43 24.54
C GLU A 132 12.18 23.17 25.27
N ALA A 133 13.43 22.91 24.87
CA ALA A 133 14.61 23.54 25.43
C ALA A 133 15.59 23.92 24.31
N ASP A 134 16.04 25.16 24.28
CA ASP A 134 16.99 25.68 23.30
C ASP A 134 16.56 25.50 21.82
N GLY A 135 15.24 25.42 21.57
CA GLY A 135 14.65 25.20 20.24
C GLY A 135 14.58 23.72 19.82
N ILE A 136 14.97 22.81 20.69
CA ILE A 136 14.80 21.37 20.50
C ILE A 136 13.51 20.93 21.20
N LYS A 137 12.65 20.24 20.48
CA LYS A 137 11.39 19.68 20.97
C LYS A 137 11.58 18.19 21.20
N THR A 138 11.39 17.76 22.44
CA THR A 138 11.65 16.38 22.87
C THR A 138 10.41 15.80 23.54
N ALA A 139 10.02 14.61 23.15
CA ALA A 139 9.03 13.78 23.82
C ALA A 139 9.77 12.77 24.70
N ARG A 140 9.79 13.01 26.01
CA ARG A 140 10.40 12.10 26.97
C ARG A 140 9.42 11.07 27.46
N VAL A 141 9.91 9.85 27.62
CA VAL A 141 9.13 8.70 28.07
C VAL A 141 9.65 8.17 29.40
N GLU A 142 8.73 7.75 30.27
CA GLU A 142 9.03 7.15 31.57
C GLU A 142 8.07 5.98 31.80
N LEU A 143 8.60 4.81 32.18
CA LEU A 143 7.78 3.63 32.43
C LEU A 143 6.76 3.91 33.54
N ALA A 144 5.48 3.76 33.21
CA ALA A 144 4.36 3.98 34.11
C ALA A 144 3.75 2.65 34.60
N THR A 145 3.61 1.67 33.72
CA THR A 145 3.05 0.34 34.01
C THR A 145 3.86 -0.70 33.25
N GLU A 146 4.47 -1.63 33.97
CA GLU A 146 5.17 -2.78 33.39
C GLU A 146 4.15 -3.82 32.91
N LEU A 147 4.37 -4.44 31.75
CA LEU A 147 3.49 -5.44 31.13
C LEU A 147 4.26 -6.73 30.86
N ASP A 148 3.60 -7.86 31.06
CA ASP A 148 4.21 -9.20 30.89
C ASP A 148 4.25 -9.61 29.40
N PHE A 149 5.15 -8.98 28.62
CA PHE A 149 5.38 -9.34 27.22
C PHE A 149 6.03 -10.72 27.07
N GLU A 150 6.72 -11.22 28.09
CA GLU A 150 7.31 -12.57 28.05
C GLU A 150 6.20 -13.62 27.93
N ALA A 151 5.14 -13.50 28.72
CA ALA A 151 3.98 -14.37 28.63
C ALA A 151 3.26 -14.25 27.25
N MET A 152 3.20 -13.06 26.67
CA MET A 152 2.64 -12.84 25.33
C MET A 152 3.45 -13.58 24.25
N ILE A 153 4.77 -13.50 24.30
CA ILE A 153 5.69 -14.18 23.37
C ILE A 153 5.59 -15.70 23.54
N GLU A 154 5.54 -16.19 24.80
CA GLU A 154 5.37 -17.62 25.06
C GLU A 154 4.04 -18.18 24.52
N ASP A 155 2.94 -17.44 24.67
CA ASP A 155 1.60 -17.83 24.19
C ASP A 155 1.50 -17.82 22.66
N SER A 156 2.07 -16.79 22.02
CA SER A 156 2.06 -16.63 20.56
C SER A 156 3.02 -17.60 19.86
N GLY A 157 4.12 -17.97 20.50
CA GLY A 157 5.23 -18.70 19.88
C GLY A 157 6.02 -17.89 18.84
N ASP A 158 5.78 -16.58 18.78
CA ASP A 158 6.42 -15.62 17.88
C ASP A 158 7.16 -14.55 18.71
N GLU A 159 8.48 -14.51 18.63
CA GLU A 159 9.31 -13.54 19.34
C GLU A 159 9.07 -12.07 18.89
N TYR A 160 8.39 -11.88 17.76
CA TYR A 160 8.05 -10.59 17.19
C TYR A 160 6.57 -10.21 17.38
N ALA A 161 5.77 -11.00 18.10
CA ALA A 161 4.32 -10.75 18.29
C ALA A 161 4.03 -9.33 18.80
N TRP A 162 4.88 -8.79 19.66
CA TRP A 162 4.76 -7.44 20.24
C TRP A 162 4.96 -6.32 19.22
N MET A 163 5.70 -6.55 18.12
CA MET A 163 5.87 -5.57 17.02
C MET A 163 4.61 -5.42 16.18
N ASN A 164 3.77 -6.42 16.22
CA ASN A 164 2.59 -6.53 15.36
C ASN A 164 1.29 -6.25 16.11
N ILE A 165 1.37 -5.49 17.21
CA ILE A 165 0.18 -5.07 17.96
C ILE A 165 -0.64 -4.10 17.11
N SER A 166 -1.88 -4.47 16.84
CA SER A 166 -2.82 -3.68 16.06
C SER A 166 -3.96 -3.17 16.92
N MET A 167 -4.35 -1.92 16.65
CA MET A 167 -5.51 -1.26 17.25
C MET A 167 -5.59 -1.35 18.78
N PRO A 168 -4.50 -1.11 19.52
CA PRO A 168 -4.58 -1.16 20.96
C PRO A 168 -5.42 -0.02 21.53
N PHE A 169 -6.15 -0.31 22.60
CA PHE A 169 -6.90 0.69 23.36
C PHE A 169 -6.98 0.30 24.83
N VAL A 170 -7.23 1.29 25.67
CA VAL A 170 -7.45 1.05 27.11
C VAL A 170 -8.93 1.15 27.41
N GLN A 171 -9.45 0.12 28.11
CA GLN A 171 -10.83 0.08 28.59
C GLN A 171 -10.89 -0.63 29.95
N ASP A 172 -11.57 0.00 30.93
CA ASP A 172 -11.82 -0.57 32.26
C ASP A 172 -10.59 -1.15 32.98
N GLY A 173 -9.41 -0.51 32.81
CA GLY A 173 -8.15 -0.93 33.41
C GLY A 173 -7.44 -2.05 32.64
N MET A 174 -7.88 -2.37 31.44
CA MET A 174 -7.24 -3.33 30.54
C MET A 174 -6.70 -2.63 29.29
N LEU A 175 -5.50 -2.99 28.87
CA LEU A 175 -4.97 -2.70 27.53
C LEU A 175 -5.35 -3.86 26.61
N VAL A 176 -6.18 -3.62 25.63
CA VAL A 176 -6.70 -4.63 24.70
C VAL A 176 -6.16 -4.39 23.32
N GLY A 177 -5.84 -5.45 22.57
CA GLY A 177 -5.38 -5.37 21.18
C GLY A 177 -5.42 -6.70 20.45
N THR A 178 -4.96 -6.70 19.20
CA THR A 178 -4.71 -7.91 18.40
C THR A 178 -3.27 -7.97 17.97
N THR A 179 -2.79 -9.16 17.63
CA THR A 179 -1.48 -9.36 17.01
C THR A 179 -1.66 -9.90 15.60
N TYR A 180 -0.87 -9.36 14.64
CA TYR A 180 -0.85 -9.89 13.29
C TYR A 180 -0.18 -11.28 13.26
N GLY A 181 -0.79 -12.24 12.54
CA GLY A 181 -0.22 -13.58 12.35
C GLY A 181 -0.63 -14.63 13.38
N VAL A 182 -1.07 -14.22 14.55
CA VAL A 182 -1.64 -15.10 15.58
C VAL A 182 -3.04 -14.60 15.87
N ASN A 183 -4.06 -14.95 15.17
CA ASN A 183 -5.45 -14.43 15.26
C ASN A 183 -6.03 -14.42 16.69
N ASN A 184 -5.26 -13.88 17.61
CA ASN A 184 -5.56 -13.83 19.03
C ASN A 184 -5.81 -12.40 19.47
N ILE A 185 -6.93 -12.21 20.09
CA ILE A 185 -7.20 -11.02 20.90
C ILE A 185 -6.45 -11.20 22.21
N PHE A 186 -5.74 -10.19 22.64
CA PHE A 186 -5.05 -10.19 23.93
C PHE A 186 -5.49 -9.01 24.78
N TRP A 187 -5.25 -9.12 26.09
CA TRP A 187 -5.30 -7.96 26.98
C TRP A 187 -4.28 -8.10 28.11
N PHE A 188 -3.83 -6.95 28.60
CA PHE A 188 -3.05 -6.85 29.82
C PHE A 188 -3.91 -6.19 30.88
N ASP A 189 -3.93 -6.74 32.09
CA ASP A 189 -4.48 -6.06 33.27
C ASP A 189 -3.51 -4.95 33.70
N LEU A 190 -3.96 -3.70 33.73
CA LEU A 190 -3.10 -2.56 34.06
C LEU A 190 -2.86 -2.41 35.56
N GLU A 191 -3.52 -3.19 36.42
CA GLU A 191 -3.28 -3.19 37.87
C GLU A 191 -2.01 -3.98 38.22
N ASP A 192 -1.76 -5.11 37.55
CA ASP A 192 -0.61 -6.00 37.84
C ASP A 192 0.25 -6.36 36.62
N GLY A 193 -0.11 -5.89 35.43
CA GLY A 193 0.62 -6.11 34.19
C GLY A 193 0.45 -7.50 33.57
N SER A 194 -0.42 -8.34 34.12
CA SER A 194 -0.58 -9.73 33.66
C SER A 194 -1.19 -9.83 32.27
N TYR A 195 -0.66 -10.75 31.46
CA TYR A 195 -1.10 -11.05 30.10
C TYR A 195 -2.22 -12.10 30.08
N HIS A 196 -3.15 -11.91 29.16
CA HIS A 196 -4.25 -12.83 28.87
C HIS A 196 -4.52 -12.85 27.38
N SER A 197 -5.01 -13.98 26.86
CA SER A 197 -5.38 -14.13 25.45
C SER A 197 -6.76 -14.76 25.26
N PHE A 198 -7.36 -14.47 24.10
CA PHE A 198 -8.63 -15.01 23.66
C PHE A 198 -8.45 -15.59 22.25
N GLY A 199 -8.36 -16.91 22.16
CA GLY A 199 -8.08 -17.60 20.90
C GLY A 199 -9.33 -17.79 20.04
N ASN A 200 -9.42 -17.08 18.91
CA ASN A 200 -10.40 -17.35 17.86
C ASN A 200 -9.87 -16.84 16.51
N GLU A 201 -9.60 -17.75 15.59
CA GLU A 201 -8.98 -17.50 14.28
C GLU A 201 -9.76 -16.55 13.36
N TYR A 202 -11.01 -16.26 13.67
CA TYR A 202 -11.91 -15.48 12.79
C TYR A 202 -12.24 -14.09 13.34
N LEU A 203 -11.77 -13.76 14.55
CA LEU A 203 -12.04 -12.47 15.16
C LEU A 203 -10.91 -11.49 14.89
N GLY A 204 -11.26 -10.29 14.48
CA GLY A 204 -10.33 -9.18 14.27
C GLY A 204 -11.05 -7.84 14.36
N LEU A 205 -10.33 -6.77 14.14
CA LEU A 205 -10.84 -5.40 14.12
C LEU A 205 -11.65 -5.05 15.38
N LEU A 206 -10.96 -4.59 16.42
CA LEU A 206 -11.54 -4.36 17.74
C LEU A 206 -11.97 -2.92 17.94
N ALA A 207 -12.97 -2.72 18.80
CA ALA A 207 -13.33 -1.41 19.34
C ALA A 207 -13.86 -1.52 20.78
N PRO A 208 -13.66 -0.49 21.62
CA PRO A 208 -14.29 -0.43 22.95
C PRO A 208 -15.82 -0.54 22.87
N TYR A 209 -16.43 -1.23 23.81
CA TYR A 209 -17.89 -1.37 23.89
C TYR A 209 -18.39 -1.13 25.32
N LYS A 210 -19.71 -1.01 25.48
CA LYS A 210 -20.36 -0.80 26.77
C LYS A 210 -20.22 -2.01 27.70
N GLU A 211 -20.29 -1.74 29.01
CA GLU A 211 -20.29 -2.76 30.06
C GLU A 211 -19.03 -3.65 30.09
N GLY A 212 -17.86 -3.07 29.78
CA GLY A 212 -16.58 -3.79 29.81
C GLY A 212 -16.38 -4.78 28.68
N ARG A 213 -17.31 -4.84 27.71
CA ARG A 213 -17.20 -5.71 26.54
C ARG A 213 -16.44 -5.03 25.43
N VAL A 214 -15.97 -5.82 24.48
CA VAL A 214 -15.23 -5.40 23.29
C VAL A 214 -16.03 -5.78 22.03
N LEU A 215 -16.15 -4.87 21.07
CA LEU A 215 -16.64 -5.21 19.75
C LEU A 215 -15.52 -5.84 18.94
N ALA A 216 -15.87 -6.84 18.12
CA ALA A 216 -15.00 -7.45 17.14
C ALA A 216 -15.77 -7.80 15.87
N LEU A 217 -15.11 -7.80 14.72
CA LEU A 217 -15.65 -8.41 13.51
C LEU A 217 -15.23 -9.88 13.45
N GLN A 218 -16.18 -10.75 13.15
CA GLN A 218 -15.95 -12.15 12.85
C GLN A 218 -16.19 -12.39 11.37
N ALA A 219 -15.13 -12.70 10.63
CA ALA A 219 -15.20 -12.95 9.18
C ALA A 219 -15.06 -14.44 8.87
N ASP A 220 -15.97 -14.98 8.10
CA ASP A 220 -15.91 -16.36 7.57
C ASP A 220 -15.88 -16.34 6.04
N TYR A 221 -14.67 -16.24 5.49
CA TYR A 221 -14.42 -16.26 4.04
C TYR A 221 -14.46 -17.66 3.43
N ASN A 222 -14.47 -18.72 4.26
CA ASN A 222 -14.52 -20.11 3.81
C ASN A 222 -15.94 -20.64 3.71
N ALA A 223 -16.94 -19.88 4.15
CA ALA A 223 -18.35 -20.24 3.98
C ALA A 223 -18.73 -20.28 2.50
N ALA A 224 -19.78 -21.03 2.16
CA ALA A 224 -20.31 -21.07 0.80
C ALA A 224 -20.76 -19.68 0.28
N GLU A 225 -21.16 -18.80 1.19
CA GLU A 225 -21.38 -17.37 1.01
C GLU A 225 -20.55 -16.70 2.11
N PRO A 226 -19.48 -15.97 1.76
CA PRO A 226 -18.69 -15.22 2.73
C PRO A 226 -19.56 -14.26 3.55
N ARG A 227 -19.29 -14.15 4.83
CA ARG A 227 -20.07 -13.28 5.73
C ARG A 227 -19.18 -12.66 6.81
N VAL A 228 -19.61 -11.52 7.28
CA VAL A 228 -18.99 -10.82 8.41
C VAL A 228 -20.07 -10.51 9.45
N GLU A 229 -19.79 -10.84 10.68
CA GLU A 229 -20.68 -10.62 11.83
C GLU A 229 -20.00 -9.67 12.81
N LEU A 230 -20.76 -8.71 13.33
CA LEU A 230 -20.34 -7.89 14.46
C LEU A 230 -20.64 -8.65 15.74
N CYS A 231 -19.63 -8.85 16.56
CA CYS A 231 -19.73 -9.57 17.83
C CYS A 231 -19.40 -8.66 19.01
N ALA A 232 -20.04 -8.92 20.14
CA ALA A 232 -19.64 -8.38 21.45
C ALA A 232 -18.96 -9.50 22.25
N LEU A 233 -17.75 -9.22 22.73
CA LEU A 233 -16.90 -10.16 23.45
C LEU A 233 -16.90 -9.85 24.94
N GLU A 234 -16.99 -10.89 25.77
CA GLU A 234 -16.68 -10.85 27.19
C GLU A 234 -15.32 -11.52 27.40
N LEU A 235 -14.26 -10.74 27.55
CA LEU A 235 -12.88 -11.24 27.53
C LEU A 235 -12.61 -12.28 28.61
N GLU A 236 -12.96 -12.01 29.87
CA GLU A 236 -12.68 -12.91 31.01
C GLU A 236 -13.42 -14.26 30.92
N SER A 237 -14.62 -14.28 30.36
CA SER A 237 -15.46 -15.49 30.25
C SER A 237 -15.35 -16.19 28.88
N GLU A 238 -14.59 -15.61 27.95
CA GLU A 238 -14.51 -16.03 26.56
C GLU A 238 -15.88 -16.09 25.84
N GLY A 239 -16.79 -15.23 26.27
CA GLY A 239 -18.15 -15.16 25.72
C GLY A 239 -18.20 -14.38 24.42
N VAL A 240 -18.88 -14.93 23.41
CA VAL A 240 -19.12 -14.29 22.11
C VAL A 240 -20.61 -14.16 21.86
N GLU A 241 -21.12 -12.94 21.70
CA GLU A 241 -22.49 -12.64 21.31
C GLU A 241 -22.51 -12.00 19.93
N VAL A 242 -23.13 -12.63 18.95
CA VAL A 242 -23.35 -12.02 17.62
C VAL A 242 -24.45 -10.96 17.74
N LEU A 243 -24.13 -9.73 17.38
CA LEU A 243 -25.06 -8.60 17.43
C LEU A 243 -25.81 -8.43 16.11
N CYS A 244 -25.12 -8.46 14.98
CA CYS A 244 -25.71 -8.35 13.65
C CYS A 244 -24.74 -8.82 12.58
N GLU A 245 -25.26 -9.04 11.36
CA GLU A 245 -24.47 -9.21 10.15
C GLU A 245 -24.05 -7.83 9.62
N MET A 246 -22.80 -7.71 9.20
CA MET A 246 -22.24 -6.48 8.61
C MET A 246 -22.25 -6.55 7.08
N PRO A 247 -22.38 -5.41 6.40
CA PRO A 247 -22.29 -5.39 4.96
C PRO A 247 -20.88 -5.80 4.50
N MET A 248 -20.81 -6.54 3.40
CA MET A 248 -19.58 -6.83 2.67
C MET A 248 -19.63 -6.19 1.29
N ASP A 249 -18.49 -5.75 0.80
CA ASP A 249 -18.31 -5.36 -0.58
C ASP A 249 -17.39 -6.38 -1.27
N GLY A 250 -17.96 -7.24 -2.10
CA GLY A 250 -17.24 -8.39 -2.62
C GLY A 250 -16.71 -9.29 -1.51
N TYR A 251 -15.39 -9.39 -1.40
CA TYR A 251 -14.69 -10.11 -0.34
C TYR A 251 -14.14 -9.19 0.78
N SER A 252 -14.44 -7.89 0.73
CA SER A 252 -13.91 -6.93 1.70
C SER A 252 -14.87 -6.76 2.89
N ALA A 253 -14.38 -7.03 4.08
CA ALA A 253 -15.04 -6.69 5.34
C ALA A 253 -14.93 -5.17 5.60
N PRO A 254 -15.83 -4.60 6.42
CA PRO A 254 -15.64 -3.26 6.93
C PRO A 254 -14.29 -3.09 7.61
N SER A 255 -13.70 -1.93 7.45
CA SER A 255 -12.48 -1.53 8.14
C SER A 255 -12.79 -0.44 9.16
N MET A 256 -11.98 -0.34 10.22
CA MET A 256 -12.12 0.67 11.28
C MET A 256 -13.48 0.65 11.96
N LEU A 257 -13.50 0.28 13.21
CA LEU A 257 -14.69 0.33 14.07
C LEU A 257 -14.53 1.40 15.14
N TYR A 258 -15.59 2.15 15.39
CA TYR A 258 -15.72 3.04 16.54
C TYR A 258 -17.15 2.99 17.08
N TYR A 259 -17.30 2.79 18.37
CA TYR A 259 -18.61 2.80 19.02
C TYR A 259 -18.79 4.04 19.87
N ASP A 260 -19.77 4.87 19.49
CA ASP A 260 -20.22 6.00 20.29
C ASP A 260 -21.23 5.52 21.34
N ALA A 261 -20.76 5.37 22.57
CA ALA A 261 -21.57 4.91 23.70
C ALA A 261 -22.67 5.93 24.11
N GLN A 262 -22.53 7.22 23.77
CA GLN A 262 -23.52 8.24 24.10
C GLN A 262 -24.71 8.19 23.16
N ALA A 263 -24.44 8.02 21.87
CA ALA A 263 -25.48 7.96 20.84
C ALA A 263 -25.99 6.54 20.55
N ASP A 264 -25.32 5.49 21.07
CA ASP A 264 -25.54 4.06 20.74
C ASP A 264 -25.41 3.80 19.22
N LEU A 265 -24.34 4.38 18.62
CA LEU A 265 -24.05 4.32 17.21
C LEU A 265 -22.69 3.65 16.95
N LEU A 266 -22.65 2.76 15.97
CA LEU A 266 -21.42 2.23 15.40
C LEU A 266 -21.03 3.05 14.20
N TYR A 267 -19.77 3.48 14.14
CA TYR A 267 -19.12 4.01 12.96
C TYR A 267 -18.16 2.96 12.39
N TYR A 268 -18.14 2.83 11.08
CA TYR A 268 -17.23 1.92 10.37
C TYR A 268 -16.93 2.46 8.96
N VAL A 269 -15.81 2.03 8.40
CA VAL A 269 -15.44 2.35 7.02
C VAL A 269 -15.73 1.15 6.13
N SER A 270 -16.37 1.37 5.01
CA SER A 270 -16.63 0.35 3.99
C SER A 270 -16.68 1.00 2.63
N ASN A 271 -15.96 0.41 1.68
CA ASN A 271 -15.95 0.85 0.28
C ASN A 271 -15.67 2.35 0.11
N GLY A 272 -14.62 2.85 0.78
CA GLY A 272 -14.19 4.25 0.71
C GLY A 272 -15.14 5.26 1.36
N GLU A 273 -16.11 4.81 2.15
CA GLU A 273 -17.07 5.67 2.82
C GLU A 273 -17.13 5.39 4.32
N LEU A 274 -17.31 6.45 5.11
CA LEU A 274 -17.65 6.39 6.52
C LEU A 274 -19.14 6.16 6.68
N TRP A 275 -19.49 5.09 7.35
CA TRP A 275 -20.87 4.72 7.66
C TRP A 275 -21.15 4.89 9.15
N ARG A 276 -22.38 5.21 9.50
CA ARG A 276 -22.88 5.10 10.86
C ARG A 276 -24.11 4.21 10.91
N MET A 277 -24.25 3.44 11.99
CA MET A 277 -25.28 2.42 12.13
C MET A 277 -25.79 2.36 13.58
N PRO A 278 -27.10 2.50 13.83
CA PRO A 278 -27.67 2.16 15.14
C PRO A 278 -27.61 0.64 15.35
N LEU A 279 -26.99 0.19 16.44
CA LEU A 279 -26.91 -1.25 16.75
C LEU A 279 -28.30 -1.89 16.98
N THR A 280 -29.30 -1.09 17.35
CA THR A 280 -30.69 -1.55 17.52
C THR A 280 -31.47 -1.71 16.21
N ASP A 281 -31.00 -1.09 15.12
CA ASP A 281 -31.59 -1.16 13.78
C ASP A 281 -30.50 -1.09 12.70
N PRO A 282 -29.77 -2.18 12.44
CA PRO A 282 -28.68 -2.20 11.44
C PRO A 282 -29.13 -1.83 10.02
N ALA A 283 -30.42 -2.02 9.70
CA ALA A 283 -30.97 -1.64 8.40
C ALA A 283 -31.05 -0.11 8.18
N ALA A 284 -30.91 0.67 9.26
CA ALA A 284 -30.85 2.13 9.20
C ALA A 284 -29.42 2.68 9.05
N ALA A 285 -28.47 1.85 8.65
CA ALA A 285 -27.11 2.30 8.34
C ALA A 285 -27.14 3.34 7.21
N GLU A 286 -26.36 4.41 7.38
CA GLU A 286 -26.24 5.48 6.37
C GLU A 286 -24.77 5.91 6.20
N SER A 287 -24.37 6.17 4.96
CA SER A 287 -23.08 6.78 4.64
C SER A 287 -23.10 8.26 5.00
N VAL A 288 -22.11 8.74 5.72
CA VAL A 288 -22.02 10.12 6.22
C VAL A 288 -20.94 10.97 5.57
N ALA A 289 -19.85 10.35 5.11
CA ALA A 289 -18.75 11.03 4.43
C ALA A 289 -17.94 10.06 3.56
N ASP A 290 -17.04 10.56 2.72
CA ASP A 290 -15.97 9.75 2.12
C ASP A 290 -14.89 9.42 3.17
N MET A 291 -14.19 8.30 3.01
CA MET A 291 -13.07 7.90 3.85
C MET A 291 -12.08 7.08 3.02
N PRO A 292 -11.23 7.74 2.24
CA PRO A 292 -10.36 7.09 1.25
C PRO A 292 -9.06 6.58 1.88
N LEU A 293 -9.16 5.78 2.90
CA LEU A 293 -8.02 5.14 3.52
C LEU A 293 -7.85 3.75 2.92
N SER A 294 -6.68 3.49 2.33
CA SER A 294 -6.38 2.24 1.62
C SER A 294 -6.01 1.09 2.56
N TYR A 295 -5.52 1.41 3.76
CA TYR A 295 -5.16 0.43 4.78
C TYR A 295 -6.00 0.61 6.04
N SER A 296 -6.54 -0.47 6.52
CA SER A 296 -7.32 -0.48 7.75
C SER A 296 -6.59 -1.26 8.83
N GLY A 297 -6.74 -0.81 10.07
CA GLY A 297 -6.61 -1.70 11.20
C GLY A 297 -5.33 -1.61 12.01
N GLN A 298 -4.49 -0.59 11.85
CA GLN A 298 -3.36 -0.40 12.77
C GLN A 298 -3.65 0.60 13.87
N THR A 299 -4.49 1.60 13.60
CA THR A 299 -4.81 2.65 14.56
C THR A 299 -6.28 2.61 14.96
N GLN A 300 -6.57 2.87 16.22
CA GLN A 300 -7.94 3.11 16.65
C GLN A 300 -8.45 4.44 16.10
N PRO A 301 -9.62 4.48 15.44
CA PRO A 301 -10.24 5.74 15.06
C PRO A 301 -10.76 6.50 16.27
N VAL A 302 -10.99 7.79 16.12
CA VAL A 302 -11.43 8.70 17.17
C VAL A 302 -12.66 9.47 16.72
N LEU A 303 -13.65 9.61 17.59
CA LEU A 303 -14.74 10.56 17.42
C LEU A 303 -14.55 11.72 18.42
N THR A 304 -14.42 12.93 17.90
CA THR A 304 -14.24 14.12 18.73
C THR A 304 -15.58 14.62 19.29
N GLU A 305 -15.54 15.42 20.36
CA GLU A 305 -16.75 15.97 20.98
C GLU A 305 -17.58 16.87 20.06
N ASP A 306 -16.94 17.50 19.08
CA ASP A 306 -17.58 18.35 18.06
C ASP A 306 -18.05 17.57 16.83
N GLY A 307 -18.02 16.24 16.88
CA GLY A 307 -18.63 15.34 15.89
C GLY A 307 -17.77 15.06 14.66
N TYR A 308 -16.45 15.08 14.81
CA TYR A 308 -15.54 14.66 13.74
C TYR A 308 -14.99 13.27 14.00
N PHE A 309 -15.03 12.44 12.96
CA PHE A 309 -14.37 11.15 12.92
C PHE A 309 -12.95 11.32 12.36
N ILE A 310 -11.95 10.84 13.07
CA ILE A 310 -10.53 10.87 12.68
C ILE A 310 -10.06 9.43 12.56
N ALA A 311 -9.48 9.10 11.43
CA ALA A 311 -8.90 7.80 11.15
C ALA A 311 -7.56 7.94 10.42
N ALA A 312 -6.73 6.92 10.48
CA ALA A 312 -5.42 6.91 9.83
C ALA A 312 -5.14 5.56 9.17
N ASP A 313 -4.38 5.62 8.10
CA ASP A 313 -3.57 4.51 7.57
C ASP A 313 -2.07 4.82 7.76
N TYR A 314 -1.19 4.09 7.07
CA TYR A 314 0.26 4.30 7.19
C TYR A 314 0.75 5.67 6.70
N GLU A 315 0.05 6.29 5.75
CA GLU A 315 0.54 7.47 5.03
C GLU A 315 -0.24 8.73 5.38
N THR A 316 -1.44 8.57 5.97
CA THR A 316 -2.38 9.68 6.04
C THR A 316 -3.30 9.61 7.26
N VAL A 317 -3.60 10.80 7.82
CA VAL A 317 -4.64 11.01 8.82
C VAL A 317 -5.76 11.84 8.22
N VAL A 318 -6.96 11.31 8.22
CA VAL A 318 -8.16 11.92 7.65
C VAL A 318 -9.15 12.27 8.75
N ARG A 319 -9.74 13.48 8.65
CA ARG A 319 -10.80 13.96 9.53
C ARG A 319 -12.07 14.18 8.72
N ARG A 320 -13.21 13.66 9.18
CA ARG A 320 -14.52 13.83 8.53
C ARG A 320 -15.61 14.24 9.52
N ASN A 321 -16.44 15.17 9.08
CA ASN A 321 -17.64 15.54 9.83
C ASN A 321 -18.68 14.41 9.72
N THR A 322 -19.25 13.99 10.85
CA THR A 322 -20.26 12.92 10.90
C THR A 322 -21.70 13.41 10.70
N ASP A 323 -21.91 14.73 10.49
CA ASP A 323 -23.23 15.29 10.14
C ASP A 323 -23.44 15.19 8.62
N PRO A 324 -24.36 14.33 8.12
CA PRO A 324 -24.61 14.20 6.69
C PRO A 324 -25.04 15.49 5.99
N SER A 325 -25.57 16.47 6.75
CA SER A 325 -25.95 17.77 6.20
C SER A 325 -24.74 18.65 5.82
N GLN A 326 -23.56 18.32 6.30
CA GLN A 326 -22.29 18.99 6.00
C GLN A 326 -21.55 18.34 4.83
N ARG A 327 -22.07 17.25 4.30
CA ARG A 327 -21.47 16.54 3.16
C ARG A 327 -21.33 17.45 1.95
N ALA A 328 -20.22 17.32 1.21
CA ALA A 328 -19.95 18.07 0.00
C ALA A 328 -21.08 17.89 -1.03
N GLN A 329 -21.41 18.97 -1.75
CA GLN A 329 -22.50 18.94 -2.73
C GLN A 329 -22.09 18.29 -4.05
N THR A 330 -20.81 18.36 -4.40
CA THR A 330 -20.22 17.71 -5.56
C THR A 330 -19.48 16.47 -5.09
N ARG A 331 -19.77 15.34 -5.70
CA ARG A 331 -19.14 14.06 -5.38
C ARG A 331 -18.72 13.40 -6.68
N ILE A 332 -17.46 12.98 -6.75
CA ILE A 332 -16.95 12.12 -7.82
C ILE A 332 -16.59 10.75 -7.25
N VAL A 333 -16.88 9.71 -8.01
CA VAL A 333 -16.58 8.33 -7.66
C VAL A 333 -15.48 7.83 -8.60
N VAL A 334 -14.37 7.39 -8.01
CA VAL A 334 -13.20 6.89 -8.72
C VAL A 334 -13.06 5.40 -8.44
N GLN A 335 -12.74 4.62 -9.45
CA GLN A 335 -12.43 3.20 -9.26
C GLN A 335 -11.14 3.07 -8.47
N ASP A 336 -11.19 2.32 -7.39
CA ASP A 336 -10.01 1.92 -6.62
C ASP A 336 -9.14 0.98 -7.48
N ALA A 337 -7.92 1.38 -7.72
CA ALA A 337 -7.02 0.72 -8.66
C ALA A 337 -5.60 0.51 -8.11
N TYR A 338 -5.40 0.73 -6.81
CA TYR A 338 -4.08 0.67 -6.17
C TYR A 338 -3.00 1.50 -6.87
N ALA A 339 -3.39 2.61 -7.49
CA ALA A 339 -2.48 3.47 -8.23
C ALA A 339 -2.04 4.65 -7.35
N ASP A 340 -0.80 4.64 -6.88
CA ASP A 340 -0.21 5.68 -5.99
C ASP A 340 -0.45 7.11 -6.48
N ALA A 341 -0.48 7.32 -7.81
CA ALA A 341 -0.75 8.63 -8.39
C ALA A 341 -2.17 9.12 -8.09
N VAL A 342 -3.15 8.20 -8.02
CA VAL A 342 -4.55 8.51 -7.69
C VAL A 342 -4.66 8.86 -6.20
N ASP A 343 -3.98 8.11 -5.34
CA ASP A 343 -3.99 8.33 -3.89
C ASP A 343 -3.33 9.67 -3.53
N ARG A 344 -2.14 9.97 -4.07
CA ARG A 344 -1.50 11.27 -3.88
C ARG A 344 -2.34 12.42 -4.40
N ALA A 345 -2.96 12.25 -5.57
CA ALA A 345 -3.85 13.27 -6.15
C ALA A 345 -5.10 13.50 -5.32
N TYR A 346 -5.63 12.44 -4.70
CA TYR A 346 -6.78 12.55 -3.80
C TYR A 346 -6.51 13.61 -2.72
N TYR A 347 -5.42 13.51 -2.01
CA TYR A 347 -5.08 14.43 -0.91
C TYR A 347 -4.84 15.86 -1.41
N ALA A 348 -4.09 16.01 -2.50
CA ALA A 348 -3.83 17.31 -3.09
C ALA A 348 -5.11 17.97 -3.64
N PHE A 349 -5.99 17.19 -4.26
CA PHE A 349 -7.24 17.69 -4.86
C PHE A 349 -8.27 18.09 -3.81
N THR A 350 -8.51 17.23 -2.80
CA THR A 350 -9.48 17.52 -1.74
C THR A 350 -9.03 18.69 -0.87
N GLY A 351 -7.73 18.82 -0.61
CA GLY A 351 -7.18 20.00 0.07
C GLY A 351 -7.40 21.31 -0.69
N ALA A 352 -7.36 21.27 -2.02
CA ALA A 352 -7.62 22.44 -2.89
C ALA A 352 -9.11 22.68 -3.18
N ASN A 353 -9.96 21.64 -3.08
CA ASN A 353 -11.38 21.67 -3.44
C ASN A 353 -12.25 21.10 -2.30
N PRO A 354 -12.32 21.77 -1.14
CA PRO A 354 -13.00 21.24 0.04
C PRO A 354 -14.52 21.08 -0.10
N ASP A 355 -15.09 21.57 -1.19
CA ASP A 355 -16.51 21.42 -1.59
C ASP A 355 -16.75 20.21 -2.50
N VAL A 356 -15.70 19.46 -2.83
CA VAL A 356 -15.77 18.23 -3.63
C VAL A 356 -15.38 17.02 -2.76
N GLU A 357 -16.24 16.04 -2.73
CA GLU A 357 -15.98 14.73 -2.15
C GLU A 357 -15.46 13.79 -3.25
N VAL A 358 -14.34 13.12 -3.00
CA VAL A 358 -13.80 12.07 -3.88
C VAL A 358 -13.94 10.74 -3.14
N VAL A 359 -14.56 9.76 -3.79
CA VAL A 359 -14.80 8.44 -3.19
C VAL A 359 -14.13 7.38 -4.04
N ASN A 360 -13.21 6.64 -3.45
CA ASN A 360 -12.61 5.47 -4.07
C ASN A 360 -13.50 4.25 -3.82
N LYS A 361 -13.85 3.52 -4.90
CA LYS A 361 -14.68 2.32 -4.81
C LYS A 361 -14.13 1.20 -5.67
N THR A 362 -14.22 -0.01 -5.14
CA THR A 362 -14.15 -1.22 -5.95
C THR A 362 -15.44 -1.41 -6.75
N SER A 363 -15.37 -2.08 -7.89
CA SER A 363 -16.54 -2.39 -8.71
C SER A 363 -16.41 -3.75 -9.39
N ASP A 364 -17.45 -4.57 -9.21
CA ASP A 364 -17.62 -5.85 -9.92
C ASP A 364 -18.62 -5.72 -11.08
N GLU A 365 -18.98 -4.49 -11.50
CA GLU A 365 -19.95 -4.29 -12.57
C GLU A 365 -19.41 -4.72 -13.93
N ASP A 366 -20.27 -5.32 -14.77
CA ASP A 366 -19.99 -5.46 -16.21
C ASP A 366 -20.01 -4.07 -16.85
N LEU A 367 -18.81 -3.45 -16.91
CA LEU A 367 -18.67 -2.05 -17.33
C LEU A 367 -19.21 -1.80 -18.73
N ILE A 368 -19.02 -2.74 -19.68
CA ILE A 368 -19.55 -2.58 -21.03
C ILE A 368 -21.09 -2.53 -21.01
N GLN A 369 -21.72 -3.40 -20.23
CA GLN A 369 -23.18 -3.42 -20.09
C GLN A 369 -23.68 -2.16 -19.35
N ALA A 370 -22.98 -1.74 -18.30
CA ALA A 370 -23.29 -0.54 -17.54
C ALA A 370 -23.21 0.73 -18.41
N MET A 371 -22.17 0.85 -19.25
CA MET A 371 -22.05 1.94 -20.22
C MET A 371 -23.16 1.91 -21.28
N MET A 372 -23.50 0.72 -21.81
CA MET A 372 -24.60 0.58 -22.78
C MET A 372 -25.94 0.99 -22.20
N SER A 373 -26.19 0.72 -20.93
CA SER A 373 -27.42 1.09 -20.23
C SER A 373 -27.38 2.48 -19.60
N GLN A 374 -26.22 3.16 -19.66
CA GLN A 374 -25.97 4.46 -19.03
C GLN A 374 -26.18 4.41 -17.50
N SER A 375 -25.87 3.27 -16.91
CA SER A 375 -25.99 3.02 -15.46
C SER A 375 -24.62 2.81 -14.78
N ALA A 376 -23.54 3.10 -15.50
CA ALA A 376 -22.18 3.01 -14.95
C ALA A 376 -22.05 3.86 -13.68
N SER A 377 -21.55 3.26 -12.62
CA SER A 377 -21.67 3.78 -11.24
C SER A 377 -20.58 4.78 -10.87
N MET A 378 -19.48 4.82 -11.64
CA MET A 378 -18.32 5.66 -11.34
C MET A 378 -18.14 6.78 -12.34
N ASP A 379 -17.50 7.86 -11.91
CA ASP A 379 -17.15 9.00 -12.76
C ASP A 379 -15.81 8.75 -13.47
N ILE A 380 -14.87 8.02 -12.82
CA ILE A 380 -13.56 7.66 -13.36
C ILE A 380 -13.34 6.16 -13.19
N TYR A 381 -12.95 5.51 -14.27
CA TYR A 381 -12.55 4.11 -14.30
C TYR A 381 -11.05 4.00 -14.57
N VAL A 382 -10.39 3.07 -13.91
CA VAL A 382 -8.98 2.74 -14.15
C VAL A 382 -8.90 1.34 -14.72
N LEU A 383 -8.38 1.22 -15.93
CA LEU A 383 -8.37 -0.02 -16.70
C LEU A 383 -7.01 -0.27 -17.33
N ASN A 384 -6.69 -1.54 -17.51
CA ASN A 384 -5.53 -1.96 -18.28
C ASN A 384 -5.72 -1.64 -19.76
N MET A 385 -4.82 -0.84 -20.33
CA MET A 385 -4.86 -0.40 -21.72
C MET A 385 -4.72 -1.55 -22.74
N SER A 386 -4.10 -2.67 -22.37
CA SER A 386 -4.02 -3.87 -23.22
C SER A 386 -5.28 -4.75 -23.16
N GLY A 387 -6.23 -4.44 -22.27
CA GLY A 387 -7.47 -5.18 -22.10
C GLY A 387 -8.48 -4.96 -23.25
N ALA A 388 -9.20 -6.02 -23.63
CA ALA A 388 -10.27 -5.94 -24.65
C ALA A 388 -11.41 -5.01 -24.23
N GLU A 389 -11.64 -4.85 -22.93
CA GLU A 389 -12.63 -3.95 -22.36
C GLU A 389 -12.27 -2.50 -22.64
N PHE A 390 -11.02 -2.09 -22.35
CA PHE A 390 -10.49 -0.75 -22.62
C PHE A 390 -10.65 -0.39 -24.11
N ALA A 391 -10.19 -1.26 -25.01
CA ALA A 391 -10.33 -1.05 -26.44
C ALA A 391 -11.80 -0.90 -26.86
N THR A 392 -12.70 -1.72 -26.30
CA THR A 392 -14.13 -1.67 -26.59
C THR A 392 -14.76 -0.36 -26.13
N LEU A 393 -14.37 0.17 -24.97
CA LEU A 393 -14.87 1.47 -24.48
C LEU A 393 -14.48 2.60 -25.41
N LEU A 394 -13.23 2.66 -25.85
CA LEU A 394 -12.77 3.68 -26.78
C LEU A 394 -13.47 3.57 -28.14
N ASP A 395 -13.56 2.36 -28.71
CA ASP A 395 -14.17 2.12 -30.02
C ASP A 395 -15.67 2.46 -30.05
N ARG A 396 -16.37 2.36 -28.92
CA ARG A 396 -17.78 2.69 -28.78
C ARG A 396 -18.06 4.12 -28.31
N GLY A 397 -17.01 4.89 -28.01
CA GLY A 397 -17.16 6.26 -27.51
C GLY A 397 -17.68 6.32 -26.08
N TYR A 398 -17.32 5.34 -25.25
CA TYR A 398 -17.68 5.28 -23.83
C TYR A 398 -16.59 5.88 -22.92
N ALA A 399 -15.81 6.80 -23.44
CA ALA A 399 -14.86 7.62 -22.71
C ALA A 399 -14.97 9.08 -23.15
N VAL A 400 -14.76 10.01 -22.23
CA VAL A 400 -14.71 11.44 -22.52
C VAL A 400 -13.40 11.76 -23.24
N GLU A 401 -13.48 12.59 -24.30
CA GLU A 401 -12.29 13.17 -24.93
C GLU A 401 -11.62 14.17 -23.97
N LEU A 402 -10.33 13.96 -23.69
CA LEU A 402 -9.52 14.79 -22.77
C LEU A 402 -8.80 15.94 -23.47
N GLY A 403 -9.11 16.20 -24.76
CA GLY A 403 -8.47 17.25 -25.57
C GLY A 403 -8.68 18.67 -25.05
N GLY A 404 -9.65 18.88 -24.18
CA GLY A 404 -9.86 20.15 -23.47
C GLY A 404 -8.80 20.45 -22.39
N SER A 405 -8.08 19.45 -21.91
CA SER A 405 -6.99 19.59 -20.95
C SER A 405 -5.62 19.63 -21.65
N GLU A 406 -5.03 20.82 -21.73
CA GLU A 406 -3.66 20.99 -22.26
C GLU A 406 -2.63 20.23 -21.40
N LYS A 407 -2.89 20.07 -20.09
CA LYS A 407 -2.03 19.35 -19.18
C LYS A 407 -1.97 17.86 -19.52
N ILE A 408 -3.12 17.19 -19.58
CA ILE A 408 -3.21 15.75 -19.86
C ILE A 408 -2.71 15.46 -21.29
N THR A 409 -3.16 16.20 -22.28
CA THR A 409 -2.74 15.99 -23.66
C THR A 409 -1.25 16.27 -23.87
N GLY A 410 -0.71 17.29 -23.20
CA GLY A 410 0.71 17.60 -23.22
C GLY A 410 1.57 16.52 -22.57
N LEU A 411 1.09 15.93 -21.47
CA LEU A 411 1.76 14.83 -20.78
C LEU A 411 1.77 13.56 -21.62
N VAL A 412 0.60 13.12 -22.13
CA VAL A 412 0.48 11.93 -22.98
C VAL A 412 1.33 12.09 -24.26
N GLY A 413 1.37 13.30 -24.83
CA GLY A 413 2.21 13.58 -26.01
C GLY A 413 3.72 13.51 -25.77
N GLN A 414 4.19 13.46 -24.53
CA GLN A 414 5.60 13.27 -24.16
C GLN A 414 5.96 11.80 -23.94
N MET A 415 4.98 10.91 -23.84
CA MET A 415 5.21 9.48 -23.65
C MET A 415 5.71 8.80 -24.94
N TYR A 416 6.23 7.59 -24.82
CA TYR A 416 6.55 6.77 -25.97
C TYR A 416 5.33 6.60 -26.90
N PRO A 417 5.53 6.60 -28.24
CA PRO A 417 4.43 6.56 -29.19
C PRO A 417 3.43 5.42 -28.95
N ALA A 418 3.90 4.24 -28.59
CA ALA A 418 3.03 3.08 -28.32
C ALA A 418 2.05 3.35 -27.19
N ILE A 419 2.48 4.02 -26.11
CA ILE A 419 1.62 4.38 -24.96
C ILE A 419 0.65 5.49 -25.37
N ALA A 420 1.17 6.55 -26.01
CA ALA A 420 0.34 7.69 -26.45
C ALA A 420 -0.72 7.28 -27.46
N GLU A 421 -0.39 6.39 -28.40
CA GLU A 421 -1.34 5.85 -29.39
C GLU A 421 -2.40 4.97 -28.73
N ALA A 422 -2.01 4.12 -27.77
CA ALA A 422 -2.96 3.27 -27.04
C ALA A 422 -3.95 4.09 -26.19
N ALA A 423 -3.50 5.23 -25.62
CA ALA A 423 -4.36 6.17 -24.89
C ALA A 423 -5.27 7.03 -25.78
N SER A 424 -5.15 6.90 -27.12
CA SER A 424 -5.78 7.79 -28.09
C SER A 424 -6.62 7.01 -29.13
N ARG A 425 -7.59 7.72 -29.76
CA ARG A 425 -8.31 7.27 -30.94
C ARG A 425 -8.45 8.44 -31.91
N ASP A 426 -8.18 8.19 -33.18
CA ASP A 426 -8.25 9.21 -34.25
C ASP A 426 -7.43 10.48 -33.95
N GLY A 427 -6.33 10.33 -33.18
CA GLY A 427 -5.45 11.42 -32.76
C GLY A 427 -5.97 12.26 -31.59
N MET A 428 -7.06 11.85 -30.94
CA MET A 428 -7.61 12.48 -29.74
C MET A 428 -7.33 11.61 -28.52
N VAL A 429 -6.93 12.24 -27.41
CA VAL A 429 -6.61 11.56 -26.12
C VAL A 429 -7.89 11.30 -25.35
N TYR A 430 -8.08 10.07 -24.88
CA TYR A 430 -9.23 9.62 -24.09
C TYR A 430 -8.86 9.06 -22.72
N ALA A 431 -7.59 8.71 -22.51
CA ALA A 431 -7.12 8.12 -21.27
C ALA A 431 -5.87 8.83 -20.76
N LEU A 432 -5.72 8.86 -19.44
CA LEU A 432 -4.49 9.25 -18.76
C LEU A 432 -3.78 7.99 -18.29
N PRO A 433 -2.63 7.58 -18.87
CA PRO A 433 -1.80 6.50 -18.33
C PRO A 433 -1.26 6.85 -16.94
N LEU A 434 -1.31 5.90 -16.01
CA LEU A 434 -1.02 6.13 -14.59
C LEU A 434 0.17 5.33 -14.07
N GLU A 435 0.25 4.07 -14.46
CA GLU A 435 1.12 3.07 -13.86
C GLU A 435 1.50 2.02 -14.90
N MET A 436 2.75 1.54 -14.86
CA MET A 436 3.22 0.41 -15.67
C MET A 436 3.53 -0.76 -14.75
N TYR A 437 3.04 -1.96 -15.08
CA TYR A 437 3.26 -3.18 -14.32
C TYR A 437 3.41 -4.40 -15.23
N ASN A 438 3.73 -5.56 -14.63
CA ASN A 438 3.98 -6.81 -15.36
C ASN A 438 5.01 -6.67 -16.50
N TYR A 439 6.09 -5.92 -16.23
CA TYR A 439 7.22 -5.76 -17.13
C TYR A 439 8.39 -6.61 -16.63
N SER A 440 8.23 -7.92 -16.59
CA SER A 440 9.31 -8.81 -16.25
C SER A 440 10.11 -9.20 -17.48
N MET A 441 11.42 -9.16 -17.37
CA MET A 441 12.34 -9.72 -18.35
C MET A 441 13.42 -10.50 -17.62
N MET A 442 14.07 -11.40 -18.33
CA MET A 442 15.25 -12.07 -17.80
C MET A 442 16.37 -11.07 -17.57
N GLY A 443 17.23 -11.38 -16.62
CA GLY A 443 18.50 -10.73 -16.44
C GLY A 443 19.62 -11.74 -16.37
N TYR A 444 20.85 -11.27 -16.53
CA TYR A 444 22.05 -12.08 -16.40
C TYR A 444 23.04 -11.43 -15.44
N ASP A 445 23.78 -12.26 -14.70
CA ASP A 445 24.88 -11.81 -13.86
C ASP A 445 26.23 -12.07 -14.57
N MET A 446 26.93 -11.01 -14.91
CA MET A 446 28.20 -11.10 -15.59
C MET A 446 29.32 -11.73 -14.75
N GLU A 447 29.19 -11.71 -13.42
CA GLU A 447 30.15 -12.36 -12.52
C GLU A 447 30.01 -13.88 -12.57
N ALA A 448 28.77 -14.39 -12.54
CA ALA A 448 28.52 -15.81 -12.75
C ALA A 448 29.07 -16.31 -14.10
N PHE A 449 28.86 -15.52 -15.18
CA PHE A 449 29.45 -15.83 -16.49
C PHE A 449 30.98 -15.96 -16.40
N ARG A 450 31.66 -15.02 -15.76
CA ARG A 450 33.12 -15.03 -15.61
C ARG A 450 33.63 -16.21 -14.77
N ARG A 451 32.91 -16.56 -13.69
CA ARG A 451 33.23 -17.74 -12.85
C ARG A 451 33.20 -19.03 -13.67
N LEU A 452 32.26 -19.13 -14.60
CA LEU A 452 32.16 -20.28 -15.53
C LEU A 452 33.13 -20.19 -16.71
N GLY A 453 33.91 -19.10 -16.85
CA GLY A 453 34.88 -18.90 -17.92
C GLY A 453 34.24 -18.34 -19.20
N LEU A 454 33.06 -17.78 -19.11
CA LEU A 454 32.34 -17.09 -20.17
C LEU A 454 32.67 -15.58 -20.17
N SER A 455 32.37 -14.89 -21.26
CA SER A 455 32.62 -13.46 -21.47
C SER A 455 31.39 -12.72 -21.92
N GLU A 456 31.48 -11.39 -22.10
CA GLU A 456 30.38 -10.57 -22.64
C GLU A 456 29.95 -11.00 -24.06
N GLU A 457 30.85 -11.65 -24.84
CA GLU A 457 30.54 -12.14 -26.18
C GLU A 457 29.66 -13.41 -26.14
N ASP A 458 29.58 -14.07 -24.98
CA ASP A 458 28.79 -15.29 -24.76
C ASP A 458 27.39 -14.99 -24.23
N VAL A 459 27.08 -13.72 -23.90
CA VAL A 459 25.75 -13.31 -23.47
C VAL A 459 24.76 -13.41 -24.64
N PRO A 460 23.69 -14.22 -24.52
CA PRO A 460 22.76 -14.41 -25.64
C PRO A 460 21.98 -13.14 -25.98
N THR A 461 21.77 -12.90 -27.26
CA THR A 461 20.94 -11.80 -27.78
C THR A 461 19.66 -12.29 -28.42
N THR A 462 19.57 -13.60 -28.68
CA THR A 462 18.38 -14.25 -29.22
C THR A 462 17.94 -15.44 -28.37
N TRP A 463 16.67 -15.82 -28.50
CA TRP A 463 16.13 -17.01 -27.85
C TRP A 463 16.85 -18.31 -28.29
N ASP A 464 17.28 -18.36 -29.56
CA ASP A 464 18.01 -19.49 -30.08
C ASP A 464 19.38 -19.64 -29.42
N GLU A 465 20.11 -18.53 -29.27
CA GLU A 465 21.41 -18.48 -28.57
C GLU A 465 21.28 -18.81 -27.09
N LEU A 466 20.22 -18.30 -26.40
CA LEU A 466 19.98 -18.65 -25.00
C LEU A 466 19.80 -20.17 -24.84
N LEU A 467 18.96 -20.78 -25.67
CA LEU A 467 18.71 -22.22 -25.57
C LEU A 467 19.95 -23.05 -25.93
N ASP A 468 20.75 -22.61 -26.91
CA ASP A 468 22.03 -23.25 -27.20
C ASP A 468 23.01 -23.12 -26.03
N LEU A 469 23.07 -21.97 -25.38
CA LEU A 469 23.89 -21.78 -24.19
C LEU A 469 23.41 -22.71 -23.05
N LEU A 470 22.11 -22.79 -22.78
CA LEU A 470 21.54 -23.65 -21.71
C LEU A 470 21.84 -25.13 -21.97
N ILE A 471 21.81 -25.58 -23.23
CA ILE A 471 22.16 -26.96 -23.57
C ILE A 471 23.65 -27.24 -23.35
N ALA A 472 24.53 -26.25 -23.63
CA ALA A 472 25.97 -26.39 -23.45
C ALA A 472 26.45 -26.09 -22.01
N LEU A 473 25.65 -25.44 -21.21
CA LEU A 473 26.01 -24.88 -19.92
C LEU A 473 26.52 -25.93 -18.89
N PRO A 474 25.99 -27.18 -18.82
CA PRO A 474 26.54 -28.19 -17.92
C PRO A 474 28.03 -28.44 -18.06
N ASP A 475 28.60 -28.28 -19.30
CA ASP A 475 30.04 -28.41 -19.52
C ASP A 475 30.84 -27.26 -18.91
N TYR A 476 30.26 -26.06 -18.80
CA TYR A 476 30.86 -24.88 -18.18
C TYR A 476 30.71 -24.91 -16.64
N MET A 477 29.60 -25.38 -16.12
CA MET A 477 29.35 -25.50 -14.67
C MET A 477 30.32 -26.44 -13.98
N ALA A 478 31.00 -27.33 -14.72
CA ALA A 478 32.13 -28.12 -14.21
C ALA A 478 33.34 -27.26 -13.77
N ASN A 479 33.40 -25.97 -14.10
CA ASN A 479 34.47 -25.05 -13.71
C ASN A 479 34.21 -24.48 -12.28
N ASP A 480 32.95 -24.35 -11.90
CA ASP A 480 32.51 -23.85 -10.58
C ASP A 480 31.15 -24.47 -10.23
N GLU A 481 31.17 -25.44 -9.29
CA GLU A 481 29.97 -26.20 -8.91
C GLU A 481 29.03 -25.38 -8.00
N ASP A 482 29.45 -24.22 -7.52
CA ASP A 482 28.65 -23.34 -6.65
C ASP A 482 27.78 -22.38 -7.49
N VAL A 483 27.96 -22.31 -8.82
CA VAL A 483 27.13 -21.51 -9.71
C VAL A 483 25.96 -22.31 -10.22
N SER A 484 24.75 -21.80 -10.06
CA SER A 484 23.52 -22.37 -10.58
C SER A 484 22.94 -21.52 -11.75
N MET A 485 22.00 -22.11 -12.50
CA MET A 485 21.35 -21.39 -13.60
C MET A 485 20.43 -20.28 -13.08
N PHE A 486 19.58 -20.58 -12.10
CA PHE A 486 18.61 -19.68 -11.49
C PHE A 486 18.69 -19.72 -9.96
N GLU A 487 17.96 -18.83 -9.30
CA GLU A 487 17.80 -18.78 -7.87
C GLU A 487 17.27 -20.10 -7.27
N PRO A 488 17.62 -20.43 -6.02
CA PRO A 488 17.34 -21.77 -5.42
C PRO A 488 15.86 -22.14 -5.30
N ASN A 489 14.95 -21.18 -5.35
CA ASN A 489 13.50 -21.37 -5.30
C ASN A 489 12.88 -21.66 -6.67
N VAL A 490 13.65 -21.57 -7.74
CA VAL A 490 13.20 -21.89 -9.09
C VAL A 490 13.41 -23.38 -9.35
N THR A 491 12.32 -24.14 -9.46
CA THR A 491 12.37 -25.57 -9.76
C THR A 491 12.61 -25.84 -11.24
N GLN A 492 12.91 -27.09 -11.60
CA GLN A 492 13.04 -27.53 -12.99
C GLN A 492 11.76 -27.26 -13.80
N GLU A 493 10.62 -27.52 -13.17
CA GLU A 493 9.29 -27.31 -13.75
C GLU A 493 9.00 -25.81 -13.94
N ASP A 494 9.34 -24.97 -12.94
CA ASP A 494 9.16 -23.52 -13.01
C ASP A 494 10.04 -22.92 -14.09
N ALA A 495 11.33 -23.28 -14.15
CA ALA A 495 12.25 -22.81 -15.17
C ALA A 495 11.76 -23.14 -16.60
N ARG A 496 11.31 -24.38 -16.81
CA ARG A 496 10.77 -24.81 -18.11
C ARG A 496 9.50 -24.04 -18.48
N SER A 497 8.57 -23.90 -17.52
CA SER A 497 7.31 -23.19 -17.71
C SER A 497 7.53 -21.71 -17.97
N THR A 498 8.44 -21.07 -17.23
CA THR A 498 8.79 -19.66 -17.40
C THR A 498 9.40 -19.39 -18.76
N LEU A 499 10.43 -20.17 -19.16
CA LEU A 499 11.03 -20.02 -20.48
C LEU A 499 10.04 -20.27 -21.62
N PHE A 500 9.18 -21.29 -21.49
CA PHE A 500 8.12 -21.55 -22.46
C PHE A 500 7.17 -20.35 -22.61
N SER A 501 6.69 -19.80 -21.48
CA SER A 501 5.78 -18.66 -21.48
C SER A 501 6.45 -17.43 -22.10
N MET A 502 7.68 -17.12 -21.70
CA MET A 502 8.41 -15.97 -22.24
C MET A 502 8.69 -16.08 -23.74
N ILE A 503 9.09 -17.27 -24.21
CA ILE A 503 9.26 -17.54 -25.66
C ILE A 503 7.95 -17.31 -26.39
N LEU A 504 6.84 -17.84 -25.87
CA LEU A 504 5.53 -17.74 -26.52
C LEU A 504 5.03 -16.29 -26.54
N ASP A 505 5.11 -15.57 -25.42
CA ASP A 505 4.65 -14.19 -25.32
C ASP A 505 5.46 -13.27 -26.26
N ASN A 506 6.78 -13.41 -26.25
CA ASN A 506 7.63 -12.63 -27.16
C ASN A 506 7.41 -13.02 -28.62
N TYR A 507 7.14 -14.30 -28.90
CA TYR A 507 6.84 -14.76 -30.25
C TYR A 507 5.51 -14.20 -30.77
N LEU A 508 4.48 -14.11 -29.92
CA LEU A 508 3.21 -13.47 -30.27
C LEU A 508 3.43 -12.00 -30.66
N LEU A 509 4.25 -11.25 -29.91
CA LEU A 509 4.59 -9.88 -30.27
C LEU A 509 5.39 -9.80 -31.59
N TYR A 510 6.28 -10.76 -31.82
CA TYR A 510 7.08 -10.82 -33.04
C TYR A 510 6.25 -11.05 -34.31
N ILE A 511 5.19 -11.89 -34.23
CA ILE A 511 4.31 -12.17 -35.37
C ILE A 511 3.12 -11.20 -35.49
N ASP A 512 2.81 -10.41 -34.45
CA ASP A 512 1.77 -9.38 -34.49
C ASP A 512 2.30 -8.07 -35.11
N GLN A 513 2.85 -8.19 -36.31
CA GLN A 513 3.34 -7.07 -37.08
C GLN A 513 2.52 -6.93 -38.37
N PRO A 514 2.32 -5.71 -38.91
CA PRO A 514 1.43 -5.46 -40.06
C PRO A 514 1.69 -6.32 -41.31
N ASP A 515 2.92 -6.75 -41.50
CA ASP A 515 3.36 -7.51 -42.69
C ASP A 515 3.66 -9.00 -42.41
N GLN A 516 3.34 -9.48 -41.19
CA GLN A 516 3.56 -10.87 -40.75
C GLN A 516 2.25 -11.67 -40.78
N GLU A 517 2.36 -12.97 -41.13
CA GLU A 517 1.23 -13.88 -40.97
C GLU A 517 1.11 -14.31 -39.51
N PHE A 518 -0.06 -14.04 -38.88
CA PHE A 518 -0.30 -14.46 -37.50
C PHE A 518 -0.51 -15.98 -37.43
N THR A 519 0.55 -16.72 -37.19
CA THR A 519 0.54 -18.18 -37.06
C THR A 519 1.56 -18.68 -36.05
N LEU A 520 1.16 -19.64 -35.23
CA LEU A 520 2.05 -20.33 -34.28
C LEU A 520 2.74 -21.55 -34.90
N ASP A 521 2.26 -22.05 -36.06
CA ASP A 521 2.86 -23.21 -36.75
C ASP A 521 3.98 -22.79 -37.71
N THR A 522 5.11 -22.35 -37.12
CA THR A 522 6.29 -21.95 -37.86
C THR A 522 7.48 -22.84 -37.53
N PRO A 523 8.44 -23.01 -38.48
CA PRO A 523 9.68 -23.71 -38.19
C PRO A 523 10.52 -23.07 -37.09
N LEU A 524 10.45 -21.75 -36.95
CA LEU A 524 11.15 -20.98 -35.91
C LEU A 524 10.66 -21.35 -34.52
N LEU A 525 9.36 -21.16 -34.24
CA LEU A 525 8.81 -21.48 -32.92
C LEU A 525 8.97 -22.98 -32.60
N ARG A 526 8.70 -23.85 -33.56
CA ARG A 526 8.89 -25.29 -33.38
C ARG A 526 10.32 -25.64 -33.00
N GLY A 527 11.32 -25.06 -33.70
CA GLY A 527 12.74 -25.30 -33.41
C GLY A 527 13.13 -24.86 -32.01
N LEU A 528 12.61 -23.71 -31.51
CA LEU A 528 12.86 -23.23 -30.15
C LEU A 528 12.25 -24.16 -29.12
N LEU A 529 11.00 -24.60 -29.32
CA LEU A 529 10.35 -25.54 -28.40
C LEU A 529 11.03 -26.92 -28.36
N GLU A 530 11.49 -27.42 -29.52
CA GLU A 530 12.28 -28.64 -29.59
C GLU A 530 13.62 -28.51 -28.86
N LYS A 531 14.32 -27.35 -28.94
CA LYS A 531 15.52 -27.08 -28.16
C LYS A 531 15.20 -27.02 -26.65
N LEU A 532 14.15 -26.32 -26.25
CA LEU A 532 13.73 -26.22 -24.84
C LEU A 532 13.46 -27.60 -24.23
N GLU A 533 12.88 -28.55 -24.99
CA GLU A 533 12.69 -29.93 -24.54
C GLU A 533 14.01 -30.66 -24.26
N THR A 534 15.11 -30.26 -24.90
CA THR A 534 16.42 -30.91 -24.74
C THR A 534 17.27 -30.32 -23.62
N VAL A 535 16.85 -29.21 -23.00
CA VAL A 535 17.55 -28.61 -21.86
C VAL A 535 17.43 -29.52 -20.63
N ASP A 536 18.59 -29.89 -20.08
CA ASP A 536 18.71 -30.70 -18.87
C ASP A 536 18.79 -29.80 -17.62
N PHE A 537 17.64 -29.46 -17.07
CA PHE A 537 17.55 -28.55 -15.92
C PHE A 537 18.14 -29.14 -14.62
N GLU A 538 18.17 -30.47 -14.47
CA GLU A 538 18.85 -31.14 -13.36
C GLU A 538 20.36 -30.90 -13.43
N ALA A 539 20.93 -31.05 -14.62
CA ALA A 539 22.37 -30.79 -14.84
C ALA A 539 22.73 -29.28 -14.71
N LEU A 540 21.75 -28.38 -14.73
CA LEU A 540 21.91 -26.94 -14.51
C LEU A 540 21.75 -26.53 -13.02
N GLY A 541 21.72 -27.51 -12.09
CA GLY A 541 21.68 -27.25 -10.66
C GLY A 541 20.29 -26.96 -10.09
N LEU A 542 19.21 -27.16 -10.89
CA LEU A 542 17.85 -26.94 -10.41
C LEU A 542 17.26 -28.18 -9.75
N ILE A 543 16.58 -27.98 -8.64
CA ILE A 543 15.88 -29.06 -7.91
C ILE A 543 14.52 -29.36 -8.52
N SER A 544 13.99 -30.56 -8.29
CA SER A 544 12.62 -30.86 -8.64
C SER A 544 11.62 -30.23 -7.68
N GLN A 545 10.37 -30.03 -8.14
CA GLN A 545 9.30 -29.47 -7.30
C GLN A 545 9.02 -30.30 -6.03
N ASP A 546 9.21 -31.62 -6.10
CA ASP A 546 9.05 -32.50 -4.93
C ASP A 546 10.14 -32.31 -3.87
N GLU A 547 11.29 -31.76 -4.24
CA GLU A 547 12.44 -31.46 -3.37
C GLU A 547 12.45 -30.02 -2.87
N ALA A 548 11.64 -29.16 -3.46
CA ALA A 548 11.51 -27.77 -3.08
C ALA A 548 10.91 -27.63 -1.68
N GLY A 549 11.74 -27.24 -0.73
CA GLY A 549 11.30 -26.88 0.62
C GLY A 549 10.79 -25.43 0.68
N THR A 550 10.24 -25.04 1.83
CA THR A 550 9.83 -23.64 2.12
C THR A 550 11.00 -22.73 2.51
N SER A 551 12.18 -22.96 1.95
CA SER A 551 13.37 -22.18 2.29
C SER A 551 13.30 -20.81 1.60
N PHE A 552 13.09 -19.76 2.35
CA PHE A 552 13.31 -18.40 1.87
C PHE A 552 14.81 -18.07 2.01
N PHE A 553 15.51 -17.93 0.91
CA PHE A 553 16.88 -17.42 0.91
C PHE A 553 16.84 -15.90 0.75
N TRP A 554 17.26 -15.19 1.77
CA TRP A 554 17.32 -13.72 1.81
C TRP A 554 18.62 -13.13 1.28
N SER A 555 19.63 -13.96 0.98
CA SER A 555 20.92 -13.49 0.49
C SER A 555 21.44 -14.38 -0.63
N ALA A 556 21.29 -13.95 -1.86
CA ALA A 556 22.07 -14.45 -2.98
C ALA A 556 23.33 -13.61 -3.09
N GLU A 557 24.49 -14.25 -3.05
CA GLU A 557 25.76 -13.55 -3.30
C GLU A 557 25.91 -13.26 -4.81
N PRO A 558 26.56 -12.13 -5.18
CA PRO A 558 26.86 -11.86 -6.57
C PRO A 558 27.65 -13.01 -7.21
N GLY A 559 27.19 -13.46 -8.37
CA GLY A 559 27.84 -14.54 -9.12
C GLY A 559 27.39 -15.95 -8.78
N ASP A 560 26.46 -16.17 -7.86
CA ASP A 560 25.95 -17.50 -7.54
C ASP A 560 24.91 -18.01 -8.57
N PHE A 561 24.24 -17.10 -9.27
CA PHE A 561 23.22 -17.43 -10.27
C PHE A 561 23.50 -16.73 -11.59
N MET A 562 23.37 -17.47 -12.70
CA MET A 562 23.61 -16.88 -14.03
C MET A 562 22.48 -15.98 -14.48
N PHE A 563 21.24 -16.36 -14.19
CA PHE A 563 20.05 -15.66 -14.66
C PHE A 563 19.04 -15.46 -13.56
N ALA A 564 18.40 -14.30 -13.59
CA ALA A 564 17.14 -14.07 -12.88
C ALA A 564 15.98 -14.25 -13.86
N THR A 565 14.91 -14.92 -13.42
CA THR A 565 13.68 -15.10 -14.22
C THR A 565 12.90 -13.80 -14.34
N THR A 566 13.09 -12.89 -13.40
CA THR A 566 12.41 -11.59 -13.35
C THR A 566 13.39 -10.54 -12.89
N VAL A 567 13.78 -9.65 -13.80
CA VAL A 567 14.47 -8.41 -13.46
C VAL A 567 13.48 -7.28 -13.60
N ASN A 568 13.27 -6.59 -12.50
CA ASN A 568 12.41 -5.43 -12.50
C ASN A 568 13.10 -4.27 -13.23
N LEU A 569 12.38 -3.58 -14.12
CA LEU A 569 12.83 -2.33 -14.74
C LEU A 569 12.79 -1.16 -13.77
N ASP A 570 12.64 -1.44 -12.47
CA ASP A 570 12.75 -0.41 -11.47
C ASP A 570 14.14 0.23 -11.56
N VAL A 571 14.14 1.50 -11.88
CA VAL A 571 15.35 2.32 -12.00
C VAL A 571 15.97 2.63 -10.63
N ARG A 572 15.26 2.34 -9.54
CA ARG A 572 15.76 2.35 -8.16
C ARG A 572 16.40 1.00 -7.83
N ARG A 573 17.53 0.71 -8.47
CA ARG A 573 18.24 -0.52 -8.15
C ARG A 573 18.71 -0.50 -6.69
N TYR A 574 18.38 -1.55 -5.97
CA TYR A 574 19.06 -1.88 -4.72
C TYR A 574 20.53 -2.21 -5.07
N ALA A 575 21.45 -1.92 -4.15
CA ALA A 575 22.88 -2.19 -4.33
C ALA A 575 23.20 -3.67 -4.66
N PHE A 576 22.29 -4.57 -4.34
CA PHE A 576 22.41 -6.02 -4.52
C PHE A 576 21.82 -6.55 -5.84
N ASP A 577 21.24 -5.71 -6.69
CA ASP A 577 20.74 -6.17 -8.00
C ASP A 577 21.88 -6.18 -9.02
N ASN A 578 22.55 -7.32 -9.13
CA ASN A 578 23.66 -7.53 -10.05
C ASN A 578 23.21 -7.97 -11.45
N PHE A 579 21.92 -8.19 -11.64
CA PHE A 579 21.41 -8.67 -12.91
C PHE A 579 21.24 -7.54 -13.91
N THR A 580 21.88 -7.71 -15.06
CA THR A 580 21.68 -6.83 -16.22
C THR A 580 20.44 -7.31 -16.99
N PRO A 581 19.45 -6.45 -17.27
CA PRO A 581 18.28 -6.81 -18.07
C PRO A 581 18.67 -7.34 -19.44
N MET A 582 18.00 -8.41 -19.90
CA MET A 582 18.25 -9.08 -21.15
C MET A 582 16.97 -9.20 -21.98
N LEU A 583 16.93 -8.57 -23.13
CA LEU A 583 15.79 -8.60 -24.04
C LEU A 583 16.16 -9.39 -25.31
N LEU A 584 15.64 -10.62 -25.38
CA LEU A 584 16.00 -11.57 -26.43
C LEU A 584 15.16 -11.39 -27.71
N GLY A 585 15.82 -11.33 -28.86
CA GLY A 585 15.18 -11.32 -30.17
C GLY A 585 14.95 -12.73 -30.74
N PHE A 586 14.34 -12.77 -31.93
CA PHE A 586 14.19 -14.00 -32.73
C PHE A 586 15.17 -14.07 -33.91
N GLU A 587 15.80 -12.97 -34.25
CA GLU A 587 16.75 -12.83 -35.34
C GLU A 587 17.96 -12.02 -34.89
N GLU A 588 19.16 -12.40 -35.35
CA GLU A 588 20.39 -11.68 -35.02
C GLU A 588 20.31 -10.21 -35.47
N GLY A 589 20.60 -9.30 -34.54
CA GLY A 589 20.57 -7.85 -34.78
C GLY A 589 19.19 -7.21 -34.82
N VAL A 590 18.12 -7.98 -34.57
CA VAL A 590 16.76 -7.47 -34.37
C VAL A 590 16.48 -7.43 -32.87
N PRO A 591 16.23 -6.25 -32.27
CA PRO A 591 15.93 -6.16 -30.86
C PRO A 591 14.72 -7.01 -30.49
N GLY A 592 14.76 -7.66 -29.33
CA GLY A 592 13.61 -8.31 -28.75
C GLY A 592 12.51 -7.31 -28.38
N MET A 593 11.33 -7.83 -28.17
CA MET A 593 10.17 -7.07 -27.72
C MET A 593 9.65 -7.64 -26.40
N MET A 594 9.08 -6.78 -25.58
CA MET A 594 8.48 -7.13 -24.30
C MET A 594 7.07 -6.56 -24.24
N SER A 595 6.14 -7.35 -23.71
CA SER A 595 4.82 -6.85 -23.35
C SER A 595 4.89 -6.07 -22.04
N VAL A 596 4.27 -4.92 -22.01
CA VAL A 596 4.06 -4.14 -20.80
C VAL A 596 2.57 -3.91 -20.58
N GLN A 597 2.15 -3.86 -19.34
CA GLN A 597 0.78 -3.51 -18.99
C GLN A 597 0.75 -2.12 -18.38
N VAL A 598 -0.12 -1.27 -18.88
CA VAL A 598 -0.29 0.10 -18.42
C VAL A 598 -1.74 0.30 -17.98
N ASN A 599 -1.93 0.68 -16.74
CA ASN A 599 -3.22 1.16 -16.25
C ASN A 599 -3.43 2.60 -16.66
N ALA A 600 -4.65 2.93 -17.10
CA ALA A 600 -5.01 4.29 -17.46
C ALA A 600 -6.41 4.65 -16.95
N ALA A 601 -6.57 5.91 -16.57
CA ALA A 601 -7.85 6.47 -16.14
C ALA A 601 -8.67 6.98 -17.32
N LEU A 602 -9.96 6.66 -17.31
CA LEU A 602 -10.98 7.09 -18.27
C LEU A 602 -12.09 7.82 -17.54
N VAL A 603 -12.60 8.91 -18.10
CA VAL A 603 -13.77 9.61 -17.58
C VAL A 603 -15.03 9.08 -18.24
N ASN A 604 -16.03 8.72 -17.41
CA ASN A 604 -17.35 8.25 -17.85
C ASN A 604 -18.12 9.38 -18.57
N PRO A 605 -18.51 9.20 -19.83
CA PRO A 605 -19.23 10.24 -20.57
C PRO A 605 -20.67 10.47 -20.07
N PHE A 606 -21.21 9.57 -19.25
CA PHE A 606 -22.54 9.68 -18.65
C PHE A 606 -22.52 10.27 -17.24
N SER A 607 -21.31 10.56 -16.70
CA SER A 607 -21.15 11.25 -15.42
C SER A 607 -21.83 12.62 -15.43
N GLN A 608 -22.38 13.02 -14.28
CA GLN A 608 -22.90 14.38 -14.07
C GLN A 608 -21.78 15.36 -13.70
N ASN A 609 -20.55 14.84 -13.41
CA ASN A 609 -19.42 15.58 -12.85
C ASN A 609 -18.20 15.56 -13.77
N VAL A 610 -18.39 15.46 -15.10
CA VAL A 610 -17.29 15.32 -16.08
C VAL A 610 -16.21 16.39 -15.92
N GLU A 611 -16.58 17.66 -15.72
CA GLU A 611 -15.60 18.74 -15.56
C GLU A 611 -14.78 18.57 -14.27
N THR A 612 -15.41 18.16 -13.18
CA THR A 612 -14.74 17.89 -11.90
C THR A 612 -13.83 16.64 -12.00
N ALA A 613 -14.29 15.59 -12.68
CA ALA A 613 -13.50 14.39 -12.93
C ALA A 613 -12.24 14.70 -13.77
N ILE A 614 -12.35 15.55 -14.80
CA ILE A 614 -11.18 16.00 -15.58
C ILE A 614 -10.22 16.81 -14.69
N ALA A 615 -10.74 17.73 -13.86
CA ALA A 615 -9.91 18.52 -12.94
C ALA A 615 -9.18 17.63 -11.92
N PHE A 616 -9.83 16.57 -11.45
CA PHE A 616 -9.16 15.55 -10.63
C PHE A 616 -8.04 14.84 -11.39
N LEU A 617 -8.29 14.38 -12.63
CA LEU A 617 -7.25 13.77 -13.47
C LEU A 617 -6.09 14.71 -13.80
N GLU A 618 -6.33 16.03 -13.88
CA GLU A 618 -5.24 17.01 -14.00
C GLU A 618 -4.34 17.04 -12.74
N THR A 619 -4.94 16.80 -11.57
CA THR A 619 -4.15 16.66 -10.32
C THR A 619 -3.42 15.33 -10.29
N VAL A 620 -4.04 14.25 -10.76
CA VAL A 620 -3.35 12.94 -10.93
C VAL A 620 -2.14 13.09 -11.84
N ALA A 621 -2.27 13.82 -12.95
CA ALA A 621 -1.17 14.07 -13.89
C ALA A 621 0.02 14.82 -13.24
N ASP A 622 -0.23 15.68 -12.26
CA ASP A 622 0.83 16.35 -11.48
C ASP A 622 1.50 15.43 -10.46
N ASN A 623 0.84 14.35 -10.07
CA ASN A 623 1.28 13.41 -9.02
C ASN A 623 1.70 12.05 -9.59
N LEU A 624 1.95 11.92 -10.90
CA LEU A 624 2.47 10.69 -11.48
C LEU A 624 3.81 10.32 -10.85
N ASP A 625 3.99 9.03 -10.60
CA ASP A 625 5.22 8.51 -10.04
C ASP A 625 6.44 8.83 -10.92
N GLU A 626 7.55 9.18 -10.29
CA GLU A 626 8.79 9.52 -10.99
C GLU A 626 9.31 8.32 -11.79
N ILE A 627 9.18 7.10 -11.26
CA ILE A 627 9.59 5.88 -11.96
C ILE A 627 8.75 5.68 -13.22
N PHE A 628 7.42 5.84 -13.10
CA PHE A 628 6.52 5.75 -14.24
C PHE A 628 6.87 6.77 -15.33
N ARG A 629 7.21 7.99 -14.96
CA ARG A 629 7.64 9.04 -15.91
C ARG A 629 8.96 8.67 -16.60
N ILE A 630 9.94 8.18 -15.84
CA ILE A 630 11.22 7.71 -16.39
C ILE A 630 11.02 6.55 -17.36
N GLN A 631 10.15 5.62 -17.04
CA GLN A 631 9.83 4.45 -17.86
C GLN A 631 9.06 4.79 -19.14
N THR A 632 8.23 5.83 -19.11
CA THR A 632 7.27 6.14 -20.19
C THR A 632 7.61 7.36 -21.01
N MET A 633 8.47 8.27 -20.51
CA MET A 633 8.81 9.53 -21.17
C MET A 633 10.26 9.55 -21.66
N PRO A 634 10.52 9.55 -22.99
CA PRO A 634 11.88 9.57 -23.53
C PRO A 634 12.75 10.73 -23.04
N SER A 635 12.15 11.87 -22.67
CA SER A 635 12.86 13.05 -22.18
C SER A 635 13.29 12.96 -20.70
N GLU A 636 12.72 12.01 -19.94
CA GLU A 636 12.94 11.86 -18.50
C GLU A 636 13.62 10.53 -18.14
N ASN A 637 14.15 9.80 -19.11
CA ASN A 637 14.73 8.46 -18.96
C ASN A 637 16.09 8.43 -18.22
N THR A 638 16.34 9.35 -17.32
CA THR A 638 17.56 9.34 -16.50
C THR A 638 17.31 8.50 -15.25
N PRO A 639 18.06 7.40 -15.05
CA PRO A 639 17.92 6.56 -13.87
C PRO A 639 18.13 7.36 -12.58
N VAL A 640 17.24 7.20 -11.62
CA VAL A 640 17.34 7.79 -10.29
C VAL A 640 17.94 6.74 -9.35
N ARG A 641 18.92 7.12 -8.55
CA ARG A 641 19.47 6.23 -7.53
C ARG A 641 18.50 6.14 -6.36
N SER A 642 18.35 4.94 -5.81
CA SER A 642 17.67 4.76 -4.53
C SER A 642 18.26 5.71 -3.47
N PRO A 643 17.47 6.39 -2.65
CA PRO A 643 17.98 7.17 -1.53
C PRO A 643 18.81 6.33 -0.54
N TYR A 644 18.58 5.01 -0.50
CA TYR A 644 19.34 4.06 0.33
C TYR A 644 20.58 3.49 -0.38
N TYR A 645 20.88 3.89 -1.61
CA TYR A 645 21.98 3.33 -2.39
C TYR A 645 23.35 3.57 -1.73
N GLU A 646 23.60 4.79 -1.22
CA GLU A 646 24.88 5.13 -0.61
C GLU A 646 25.04 4.45 0.75
N GLU A 647 23.98 4.36 1.53
CA GLU A 647 23.94 3.68 2.83
C GLU A 647 24.18 2.18 2.68
N ASN A 648 23.51 1.54 1.73
CA ASN A 648 23.72 0.12 1.42
C ASN A 648 25.11 -0.15 0.85
N MET A 649 25.68 0.76 0.04
CA MET A 649 27.02 0.62 -0.51
C MET A 649 28.12 0.75 0.57
N GLU A 650 27.95 1.64 1.57
CA GLU A 650 28.87 1.71 2.72
C GLU A 650 28.87 0.38 3.50
N SER A 651 27.71 -0.18 3.79
CA SER A 651 27.58 -1.49 4.44
C SER A 651 28.20 -2.63 3.62
N TYR A 652 28.06 -2.59 2.29
CA TYR A 652 28.63 -3.59 1.38
C TYR A 652 30.16 -3.50 1.24
N GLU A 653 30.73 -2.28 1.30
CA GLU A 653 32.17 -2.07 1.29
C GLU A 653 32.85 -2.42 2.62
N GLU A 654 32.08 -2.43 3.74
CA GLU A 654 32.57 -2.84 5.07
C GLU A 654 32.58 -4.37 5.26
N GLN A 655 31.78 -5.13 4.53
CA GLN A 655 31.78 -6.61 4.50
C GLN A 655 32.84 -7.15 3.53
#